data_82bc97efbbce4d29e90187c390be8342
#
_entry.id   82bc97efbbce4d29e90187c390be8342
#
_cell.length_a   1.000
_cell.length_b   1.000
_cell.length_c   1.000
_cell.angle_alpha   90.00
_cell.angle_beta   90.00
_cell.angle_gamma   90.00
#
_symmetry.space_group_name_H-M   'P 1'
#
loop_
_entity.id
_entity.type
_entity.pdbx_description
1 polymer ?
#
loop_
_entity_poly.entity_id
_entity_poly.type
_entity_poly.pdbx_seq_one_letter_code
_entity_poly.pdbx_strand_id
1 'polypeptide(L)'
;MWKKRKSSTTFTFNGEKVFLAASQTLGTVFSYFQTSRIGLTQEEVEARQSLYGKNEVEHEQKKNPISTFIRAFINPFIGVLTALVIISFVLDVLLANPGEQDWTAIIIILTMVIASSILRFWQEWKANASSEALLKMVTNTCYVRRAGNQDEEINIADLVPGDIVMIAAGDMIPADMRIIEAKDLFVSQSPLTGESDPIEKRPEAKGNKHSKGSVIELENICFMGSNVVSGSATGIVFATGNSTYLGTIARSIAGHRAATAFDKGISKVSFLLIRFMLIMIPFVFLVNGVTKGDWLEAFIFAVSVAVGLTPEMLPMIVTANLAKGAVAMSKKKTIVKDLNAIQNFGAMNILCTDKTGTLTCDQIVLEKYINADGSNDESRRILRHAYFNSFFQTGLKNLMDKAILSHVKDLSLEYLKDNYTKVDEIPFDFTRRRMSVVVEDRQGKRQIITKGAVEEMLDICSHAEFDGEVHPMTIELKNKARDIIEQMNKQGMRVIAVAHKSYLDKTCDFRIEDEKDMVLIGYLAFLDPPKQSAASAIKQLHEHGIEIKILSGDNDAVVRTIARQVGIRTDNALTGPIFETMSEEEKMKAVNQTTVFSKLTPIQKTEIITLLQAQQHTVGFLGDGINDAAALRQSDIGISVDSAVDIAKESADIILLEKSLMVLEDGVLEGRKTFGNITKYIKMTASSNFGNMFSVMAASAFLPFLPMLPIHLLIQNLLYDISQTTIPFDRMDAEYLRKPRKWDASDLSRFMIFIGPISSIFDIVTYLVMWYAFGCQSMEHQTLFQSGWFIEGLLSQTLIVHMIRTRKVPFIQSCASWQVTGLTLLIMAIGILLPFTPFGSSIGLEALPLSYFPWLIGILLSYCILTQLIKNWYIHRFTKWL
;
A
#
# COMPACT_ATOMS: atom_id res chain seq x y z
N MET A 1 -41.12 22.49 21.55
CA MET A 1 -40.46 23.70 21.02
C MET A 1 -38.98 23.69 21.47
N TRP A 2 -38.12 22.99 20.73
CA TRP A 2 -36.66 23.14 20.85
C TRP A 2 -36.02 22.63 19.55
N LYS A 3 -36.01 23.51 18.54
CA LYS A 3 -35.17 23.37 17.37
C LYS A 3 -33.77 23.88 17.74
N LYS A 4 -32.84 22.96 18.12
CA LYS A 4 -31.41 23.24 18.08
C LYS A 4 -31.00 23.31 16.59
N ARG A 5 -30.75 24.53 16.11
CA ARG A 5 -29.99 24.77 14.90
C ARG A 5 -28.62 24.11 15.05
N LYS A 6 -28.39 22.97 14.38
CA LYS A 6 -27.06 22.53 14.06
C LYS A 6 -26.51 23.55 13.05
N SER A 7 -25.59 24.39 13.48
CA SER A 7 -24.73 25.14 12.58
C SER A 7 -23.81 24.09 11.89
N SER A 8 -24.24 23.64 10.72
CA SER A 8 -23.30 23.05 9.75
C SER A 8 -22.40 24.19 9.31
N THR A 9 -21.22 24.30 9.92
CA THR A 9 -20.13 25.06 9.33
C THR A 9 -19.76 24.35 8.03
N THR A 10 -20.38 24.76 6.94
CA THR A 10 -19.94 24.47 5.59
C THR A 10 -18.59 25.18 5.43
N PHE A 11 -17.50 24.44 5.59
CA PHE A 11 -16.18 24.90 5.20
C PHE A 11 -16.14 24.92 3.67
N THR A 12 -16.58 26.03 3.08
CA THR A 12 -16.35 26.36 1.67
C THR A 12 -14.90 26.83 1.54
N PHE A 13 -14.23 26.42 0.43
CA PHE A 13 -12.93 26.99 0.02
C PHE A 13 -13.05 28.51 0.07
N ASN A 14 -12.25 29.12 0.93
CA ASN A 14 -12.29 30.56 1.11
C ASN A 14 -11.34 31.22 0.10
N GLY A 15 -11.80 31.29 -1.16
CA GLY A 15 -11.06 32.00 -2.23
C GLY A 15 -10.67 33.42 -1.84
N GLU A 16 -11.45 34.10 -0.96
CA GLU A 16 -11.12 35.40 -0.42
C GLU A 16 -9.80 35.41 0.37
N LYS A 17 -9.53 34.36 1.18
CA LYS A 17 -8.25 34.27 1.91
C LYS A 17 -7.07 34.06 0.97
N VAL A 18 -7.21 33.29 -0.08
CA VAL A 18 -6.16 33.07 -1.07
C VAL A 18 -5.87 34.39 -1.83
N PHE A 19 -6.92 35.08 -2.30
CA PHE A 19 -6.78 36.35 -2.97
C PHE A 19 -6.20 37.41 -2.04
N LEU A 20 -6.58 37.44 -0.76
CA LEU A 20 -6.01 38.33 0.24
C LEU A 20 -4.50 38.04 0.42
N ALA A 21 -4.13 36.78 0.63
CA ALA A 21 -2.74 36.36 0.75
C ALA A 21 -1.91 36.72 -0.49
N ALA A 22 -2.50 36.57 -1.71
CA ALA A 22 -1.83 36.83 -2.96
C ALA A 22 -1.70 38.34 -3.30
N SER A 23 -2.73 39.14 -3.03
CA SER A 23 -2.83 40.52 -3.49
C SER A 23 -2.25 41.56 -2.54
N GLN A 24 -2.15 41.23 -1.25
CA GLN A 24 -1.67 42.17 -0.23
C GLN A 24 -0.13 42.19 -0.14
N THR A 25 0.39 43.31 0.38
CA THR A 25 1.82 43.41 0.70
C THR A 25 2.22 42.44 1.81
N LEU A 26 3.47 41.98 1.85
CA LEU A 26 3.96 41.07 2.88
C LEU A 26 3.71 41.60 4.30
N GLY A 27 3.88 42.91 4.53
CA GLY A 27 3.61 43.54 5.83
C GLY A 27 2.15 43.39 6.28
N THR A 28 1.20 43.53 5.34
CA THR A 28 -0.23 43.36 5.62
C THR A 28 -0.53 41.87 5.88
N VAL A 29 0.10 40.95 5.14
CA VAL A 29 -0.07 39.51 5.33
C VAL A 29 0.46 39.08 6.71
N PHE A 30 1.63 39.55 7.13
CA PHE A 30 2.17 39.27 8.46
C PHE A 30 1.23 39.80 9.57
N SER A 31 0.71 41.00 9.41
CA SER A 31 -0.23 41.59 10.37
C SER A 31 -1.55 40.84 10.43
N TYR A 32 -2.08 40.41 9.29
CA TYR A 32 -3.35 39.65 9.22
C TYR A 32 -3.24 38.27 9.91
N PHE A 33 -2.13 37.56 9.69
CA PHE A 33 -1.88 36.27 10.32
C PHE A 33 -1.20 36.40 11.70
N GLN A 34 -1.02 37.61 12.21
CA GLN A 34 -0.41 37.90 13.52
C GLN A 34 0.87 37.10 13.73
N THR A 35 1.81 37.20 12.77
CA THR A 35 3.10 36.52 12.79
C THR A 35 4.19 37.48 12.34
N SER A 36 5.45 37.05 12.38
CA SER A 36 6.61 37.83 11.97
C SER A 36 7.60 36.95 11.20
N ARG A 37 8.67 37.55 10.65
CA ARG A 37 9.74 36.78 9.99
C ARG A 37 10.50 35.81 10.94
N ILE A 38 10.36 36.01 12.26
CA ILE A 38 10.97 35.18 13.32
C ILE A 38 10.06 33.96 13.63
N GLY A 39 8.80 33.97 13.15
CA GLY A 39 7.81 32.91 13.38
C GLY A 39 6.97 33.13 14.64
N LEU A 40 6.18 32.14 14.99
CA LEU A 40 5.26 32.12 16.13
C LEU A 40 5.96 31.63 17.41
N THR A 41 5.48 32.07 18.56
CA THR A 41 5.88 31.52 19.85
C THR A 41 5.17 30.19 20.12
N GLN A 42 5.69 29.38 21.04
CA GLN A 42 5.09 28.09 21.39
C GLN A 42 3.65 28.23 21.94
N GLU A 43 3.40 29.26 22.73
CA GLU A 43 2.05 29.55 23.28
C GLU A 43 1.05 29.88 22.17
N GLU A 44 1.49 30.66 21.15
CA GLU A 44 0.64 31.00 20.00
C GLU A 44 0.37 29.75 19.11
N VAL A 45 1.34 28.86 18.96
CA VAL A 45 1.18 27.60 18.24
C VAL A 45 0.12 26.72 18.94
N GLU A 46 0.21 26.52 20.24
CA GLU A 46 -0.76 25.71 21.02
C GLU A 46 -2.18 26.29 20.94
N ALA A 47 -2.28 27.61 21.06
CA ALA A 47 -3.56 28.31 20.91
C ALA A 47 -4.17 28.12 19.52
N ARG A 48 -3.34 28.17 18.46
CA ARG A 48 -3.79 27.96 17.07
C ARG A 48 -4.09 26.50 16.76
N GLN A 49 -3.35 25.55 17.31
CA GLN A 49 -3.67 24.12 17.20
C GLN A 49 -5.03 23.81 17.82
N SER A 50 -5.36 24.44 18.96
CA SER A 50 -6.67 24.30 19.59
C SER A 50 -7.81 24.89 18.75
N LEU A 51 -7.54 25.96 17.96
CA LEU A 51 -8.52 26.65 17.13
C LEU A 51 -8.70 26.01 15.75
N TYR A 52 -7.62 25.68 15.07
CA TYR A 52 -7.63 25.21 13.68
C TYR A 52 -7.53 23.68 13.56
N GLY A 53 -7.14 22.98 14.63
CA GLY A 53 -6.88 21.54 14.62
C GLY A 53 -5.54 21.19 13.96
N LYS A 54 -5.34 19.91 13.66
CA LYS A 54 -4.15 19.40 12.96
C LYS A 54 -4.21 19.68 11.47
N ASN A 55 -3.03 19.82 10.85
CA ASN A 55 -2.89 19.96 9.41
C ASN A 55 -3.02 18.58 8.71
N GLU A 56 -4.22 18.00 8.78
CA GLU A 56 -4.57 16.72 8.16
C GLU A 56 -5.77 16.94 7.22
N VAL A 57 -5.69 16.41 6.00
CA VAL A 57 -6.82 16.39 5.07
C VAL A 57 -7.63 15.12 5.32
N GLU A 58 -8.87 15.28 5.74
CA GLU A 58 -9.77 14.14 5.92
C GLU A 58 -10.24 13.61 4.55
N HIS A 59 -9.64 12.54 4.08
CA HIS A 59 -10.01 11.87 2.83
C HIS A 59 -11.29 11.02 2.97
N GLU A 60 -11.61 10.56 4.17
CA GLU A 60 -12.87 9.89 4.51
C GLU A 60 -13.45 10.53 5.79
N GLN A 61 -14.78 10.72 5.80
CA GLN A 61 -15.46 11.07 7.07
C GLN A 61 -15.14 9.98 8.07
N LYS A 62 -14.57 10.31 9.22
CA LYS A 62 -14.42 9.40 10.36
C LYS A 62 -15.74 8.66 10.54
N LYS A 63 -15.75 7.37 10.21
CA LYS A 63 -16.97 6.55 10.34
C LYS A 63 -17.39 6.61 11.81
N ASN A 64 -18.48 7.28 12.07
CA ASN A 64 -19.04 7.35 13.44
C ASN A 64 -19.29 5.91 13.91
N PRO A 65 -18.79 5.45 15.07
CA PRO A 65 -19.01 4.11 15.58
C PRO A 65 -20.49 3.70 15.57
N ILE A 66 -21.39 4.66 15.84
CA ILE A 66 -22.83 4.45 15.77
C ILE A 66 -23.30 4.16 14.34
N SER A 67 -22.78 4.87 13.35
CA SER A 67 -23.11 4.63 11.93
C SER A 67 -22.60 3.27 11.47
N THR A 68 -21.42 2.86 11.90
CA THR A 68 -20.84 1.53 11.59
C THR A 68 -21.68 0.43 12.27
N PHE A 69 -22.10 0.65 13.52
CA PHE A 69 -22.99 -0.27 14.22
C PHE A 69 -24.34 -0.41 13.50
N ILE A 70 -24.99 0.69 13.12
CA ILE A 70 -26.26 0.64 12.37
C ILE A 70 -26.08 -0.04 11.01
N ARG A 71 -24.99 0.21 10.29
CA ARG A 71 -24.69 -0.46 9.02
C ARG A 71 -24.46 -1.97 9.17
N ALA A 72 -23.97 -2.42 10.33
CA ALA A 72 -23.84 -3.85 10.60
C ALA A 72 -25.20 -4.58 10.59
N PHE A 73 -26.30 -3.87 10.91
CA PHE A 73 -27.67 -4.39 10.81
C PHE A 73 -28.28 -4.25 9.40
N ILE A 74 -27.69 -3.47 8.50
CA ILE A 74 -28.20 -3.30 7.13
C ILE A 74 -27.42 -4.26 6.20
N ASN A 75 -27.91 -5.50 6.14
CA ASN A 75 -27.34 -6.59 5.38
C ASN A 75 -28.48 -7.41 4.74
N PRO A 76 -28.39 -7.91 3.50
CA PRO A 76 -29.40 -8.81 2.91
C PRO A 76 -29.79 -9.98 3.79
N PHE A 77 -28.86 -10.58 4.53
CA PHE A 77 -29.08 -11.67 5.49
C PHE A 77 -30.00 -11.22 6.65
N ILE A 78 -29.65 -10.13 7.30
CA ILE A 78 -30.50 -9.61 8.38
C ILE A 78 -31.87 -9.21 7.84
N GLY A 79 -31.93 -8.74 6.59
CA GLY A 79 -33.21 -8.48 5.90
C GLY A 79 -34.08 -9.72 5.77
N VAL A 80 -33.48 -10.86 5.41
CA VAL A 80 -34.20 -12.14 5.31
C VAL A 80 -34.58 -12.68 6.69
N LEU A 81 -33.66 -12.62 7.68
CA LEU A 81 -33.97 -13.01 9.06
C LEU A 81 -35.11 -12.14 9.63
N THR A 82 -35.11 -10.85 9.35
CA THR A 82 -36.18 -9.93 9.75
C THR A 82 -37.51 -10.30 9.08
N ALA A 83 -37.46 -10.69 7.80
CA ALA A 83 -38.66 -11.19 7.11
C ALA A 83 -39.17 -12.50 7.74
N LEU A 84 -38.26 -13.41 8.11
CA LEU A 84 -38.64 -14.64 8.83
C LEU A 84 -39.24 -14.33 10.21
N VAL A 85 -38.66 -13.41 10.97
CA VAL A 85 -39.25 -12.93 12.25
C VAL A 85 -40.66 -12.40 12.04
N ILE A 86 -40.89 -11.60 11.01
CA ILE A 86 -42.22 -11.05 10.72
C ILE A 86 -43.21 -12.18 10.36
N ILE A 87 -42.77 -13.14 9.54
CA ILE A 87 -43.61 -14.28 9.14
C ILE A 87 -43.93 -15.14 10.36
N SER A 88 -42.97 -15.53 11.18
CA SER A 88 -43.19 -16.28 12.42
C SER A 88 -44.08 -15.50 13.39
N PHE A 89 -43.86 -14.19 13.52
CA PHE A 89 -44.76 -13.38 14.38
C PHE A 89 -46.21 -13.40 13.92
N VAL A 90 -46.44 -13.33 12.63
CA VAL A 90 -47.81 -13.39 12.07
C VAL A 90 -48.42 -14.78 12.22
N LEU A 91 -47.68 -15.86 11.99
CA LEU A 91 -48.16 -17.22 11.99
C LEU A 91 -48.30 -17.76 13.46
N ASP A 92 -47.20 -17.62 14.24
CA ASP A 92 -47.07 -18.30 15.52
C ASP A 92 -47.63 -17.47 16.69
N VAL A 93 -47.87 -16.15 16.49
CA VAL A 93 -48.38 -15.28 17.56
C VAL A 93 -49.72 -14.62 17.20
N LEU A 94 -49.85 -14.07 15.97
CA LEU A 94 -51.04 -13.27 15.59
C LEU A 94 -52.21 -14.12 15.09
N LEU A 95 -51.90 -15.22 14.36
CA LEU A 95 -52.89 -16.16 13.84
C LEU A 95 -53.07 -17.41 14.70
N ALA A 96 -52.19 -17.64 15.70
CA ALA A 96 -52.32 -18.73 16.69
C ALA A 96 -53.51 -18.50 17.63
N ASN A 97 -54.14 -19.58 18.08
CA ASN A 97 -55.23 -19.51 19.06
C ASN A 97 -54.76 -18.96 20.42
N PRO A 98 -55.61 -18.25 21.17
CA PRO A 98 -55.26 -17.77 22.51
C PRO A 98 -54.81 -18.91 23.42
N GLY A 99 -53.54 -18.96 23.80
CA GLY A 99 -52.95 -20.01 24.65
C GLY A 99 -51.96 -20.96 23.89
N GLU A 100 -51.91 -20.93 22.55
CA GLU A 100 -50.99 -21.71 21.70
C GLU A 100 -49.89 -20.86 21.08
N GLN A 101 -49.74 -19.60 21.57
CA GLN A 101 -48.75 -18.69 21.02
C GLN A 101 -47.31 -19.12 21.33
N ASP A 102 -46.48 -19.29 20.30
CA ASP A 102 -45.06 -19.67 20.44
C ASP A 102 -44.13 -18.51 20.06
N TRP A 103 -43.37 -17.99 21.02
CA TRP A 103 -42.40 -16.94 20.85
C TRP A 103 -40.97 -17.46 20.63
N THR A 104 -40.78 -18.77 20.76
CA THR A 104 -39.47 -19.41 20.81
C THR A 104 -38.65 -19.13 19.53
N ALA A 105 -39.24 -19.35 18.38
CA ALA A 105 -38.55 -19.11 17.09
C ALA A 105 -38.17 -17.64 16.90
N ILE A 106 -39.06 -16.73 17.27
CA ILE A 106 -38.85 -15.27 17.20
C ILE A 106 -37.66 -14.83 18.06
N ILE A 107 -37.64 -15.27 19.31
CA ILE A 107 -36.59 -14.93 20.28
C ILE A 107 -35.24 -15.45 19.80
N ILE A 108 -35.19 -16.68 19.29
CA ILE A 108 -33.96 -17.30 18.79
C ILE A 108 -33.42 -16.56 17.57
N ILE A 109 -34.28 -16.25 16.58
CA ILE A 109 -33.86 -15.54 15.35
C ILE A 109 -33.38 -14.12 15.73
N LEU A 110 -34.07 -13.41 16.63
CA LEU A 110 -33.64 -12.11 17.10
C LEU A 110 -32.29 -12.18 17.84
N THR A 111 -32.08 -13.18 18.67
CA THR A 111 -30.80 -13.41 19.38
C THR A 111 -29.67 -13.64 18.34
N MET A 112 -29.93 -14.41 17.28
CA MET A 112 -28.97 -14.65 16.21
C MET A 112 -28.65 -13.37 15.42
N VAL A 113 -29.65 -12.57 15.09
CA VAL A 113 -29.47 -11.26 14.44
C VAL A 113 -28.56 -10.36 15.27
N ILE A 114 -28.83 -10.29 16.55
CA ILE A 114 -28.05 -9.47 17.50
C ILE A 114 -26.61 -10.02 17.61
N ALA A 115 -26.44 -11.32 17.80
CA ALA A 115 -25.12 -11.95 17.93
C ALA A 115 -24.27 -11.77 16.67
N SER A 116 -24.84 -12.04 15.50
CA SER A 116 -24.18 -11.82 14.20
C SER A 116 -23.79 -10.36 13.98
N SER A 117 -24.69 -9.43 14.29
CA SER A 117 -24.44 -7.99 14.13
C SER A 117 -23.34 -7.48 15.06
N ILE A 118 -23.32 -7.95 16.32
CA ILE A 118 -22.27 -7.61 17.28
C ILE A 118 -20.92 -8.17 16.84
N LEU A 119 -20.88 -9.43 16.40
CA LEU A 119 -19.64 -10.07 15.91
C LEU A 119 -19.07 -9.31 14.73
N ARG A 120 -19.92 -8.97 13.75
CA ARG A 120 -19.55 -8.20 12.56
C ARG A 120 -19.05 -6.81 12.94
N PHE A 121 -19.78 -6.07 13.78
CA PHE A 121 -19.36 -4.76 14.26
C PHE A 121 -18.01 -4.81 14.96
N TRP A 122 -17.81 -5.76 15.88
CA TRP A 122 -16.56 -5.90 16.64
C TRP A 122 -15.36 -6.17 15.73
N GLN A 123 -15.52 -7.04 14.74
CA GLN A 123 -14.45 -7.37 13.79
C GLN A 123 -14.13 -6.20 12.86
N GLU A 124 -15.16 -5.52 12.32
CA GLU A 124 -14.98 -4.34 11.48
C GLU A 124 -14.32 -3.18 12.25
N TRP A 125 -14.75 -2.96 13.47
CA TRP A 125 -14.16 -1.96 14.35
C TRP A 125 -12.69 -2.24 14.66
N LYS A 126 -12.36 -3.49 15.00
CA LYS A 126 -10.98 -3.91 15.29
C LYS A 126 -10.08 -3.80 14.05
N ALA A 127 -10.57 -4.17 12.88
CA ALA A 127 -9.82 -4.05 11.63
C ALA A 127 -9.53 -2.59 11.28
N ASN A 128 -10.53 -1.72 11.36
CA ASN A 128 -10.38 -0.28 11.10
C ASN A 128 -9.42 0.38 12.11
N ALA A 129 -9.54 0.08 13.40
CA ALA A 129 -8.63 0.61 14.43
C ALA A 129 -7.16 0.20 14.19
N SER A 130 -6.92 -1.05 13.76
CA SER A 130 -5.58 -1.53 13.42
C SER A 130 -5.01 -0.80 12.21
N SER A 131 -5.81 -0.57 11.18
CA SER A 131 -5.39 0.15 9.97
C SER A 131 -5.05 1.62 10.29
N GLU A 132 -5.88 2.31 11.07
CA GLU A 132 -5.62 3.70 11.47
C GLU A 132 -4.34 3.83 12.31
N ALA A 133 -4.08 2.88 13.21
CA ALA A 133 -2.86 2.88 14.02
C ALA A 133 -1.59 2.72 13.16
N LEU A 134 -1.65 1.94 12.07
CA LEU A 134 -0.52 1.74 11.17
C LEU A 134 -0.23 2.99 10.33
N LEU A 135 -1.25 3.68 9.84
CA LEU A 135 -1.08 4.91 9.07
C LEU A 135 -0.39 6.01 9.87
N LYS A 136 -0.61 6.06 11.19
CA LYS A 136 0.05 7.02 12.10
C LYS A 136 1.55 6.76 12.32
N MET A 137 2.08 5.64 11.88
CA MET A 137 3.51 5.30 12.01
C MET A 137 4.37 5.94 10.91
N VAL A 138 3.77 6.38 9.82
CA VAL A 138 4.46 7.14 8.75
C VAL A 138 4.24 8.62 8.99
N THR A 139 5.31 9.34 9.29
CA THR A 139 5.28 10.78 9.54
C THR A 139 6.05 11.51 8.45
N ASN A 140 5.44 12.54 7.87
CA ASN A 140 6.13 13.50 7.03
C ASN A 140 6.52 14.71 7.88
N THR A 141 7.72 15.23 7.68
CA THR A 141 8.28 16.36 8.43
C THR A 141 8.51 17.56 7.51
N CYS A 142 8.60 18.76 8.09
CA CYS A 142 8.97 19.96 7.38
C CYS A 142 9.78 20.89 8.29
N TYR A 143 10.58 21.77 7.70
CA TYR A 143 11.36 22.75 8.44
C TYR A 143 10.56 24.02 8.67
N VAL A 144 10.49 24.45 9.92
CA VAL A 144 9.78 25.67 10.32
C VAL A 144 10.68 26.60 11.12
N ARG A 145 10.40 27.90 11.03
CA ARG A 145 11.01 28.93 11.87
C ARG A 145 10.00 29.39 12.90
N ARG A 146 10.27 29.13 14.18
CA ARG A 146 9.46 29.57 15.31
C ARG A 146 10.27 30.45 16.28
N ALA A 147 9.64 31.43 16.90
CA ALA A 147 10.28 32.41 17.77
C ALA A 147 10.96 31.70 18.97
N GLY A 148 12.23 32.05 19.20
CA GLY A 148 13.03 31.53 20.32
C GLY A 148 13.82 30.26 20.04
N ASN A 149 13.58 29.58 18.93
CA ASN A 149 14.34 28.40 18.49
C ASN A 149 15.05 28.69 17.15
N GLN A 150 16.11 27.95 16.88
CA GLN A 150 16.67 27.85 15.54
C GLN A 150 15.67 27.11 14.64
N ASP A 151 15.86 27.18 13.31
CA ASP A 151 15.02 26.45 12.34
C ASP A 151 14.92 24.98 12.78
N GLU A 152 13.69 24.51 13.05
CA GLU A 152 13.41 23.18 13.61
C GLU A 152 12.61 22.32 12.63
N GLU A 153 12.86 20.99 12.68
CA GLU A 153 12.10 20.00 11.93
C GLU A 153 10.91 19.53 12.76
N ILE A 154 9.69 19.73 12.23
CA ILE A 154 8.44 19.30 12.90
C ILE A 154 7.63 18.37 12.00
N ASN A 155 6.67 17.67 12.61
CA ASN A 155 5.68 16.91 11.85
C ASN A 155 4.74 17.87 11.09
N ILE A 156 4.50 17.57 9.80
CA ILE A 156 3.57 18.37 8.95
C ILE A 156 2.18 18.52 9.61
N ALA A 157 1.72 17.50 10.33
CA ALA A 157 0.43 17.54 11.04
C ALA A 157 0.36 18.62 12.14
N ASP A 158 1.50 19.09 12.64
CA ASP A 158 1.58 20.08 13.71
C ASP A 158 1.74 21.54 13.21
N LEU A 159 1.66 21.76 11.88
CA LEU A 159 1.65 23.08 11.27
C LEU A 159 0.36 23.82 11.57
N VAL A 160 0.50 25.12 11.79
CA VAL A 160 -0.64 26.03 12.02
C VAL A 160 -0.56 27.26 11.10
N PRO A 161 -1.70 27.91 10.77
CA PRO A 161 -1.69 29.16 10.03
C PRO A 161 -0.84 30.22 10.75
N GLY A 162 0.12 30.82 10.02
CA GLY A 162 1.08 31.79 10.55
C GLY A 162 2.48 31.22 10.76
N ASP A 163 2.70 29.91 10.67
CA ASP A 163 4.04 29.32 10.67
C ASP A 163 4.84 29.78 9.45
N ILE A 164 6.16 29.94 9.63
CA ILE A 164 7.10 30.22 8.56
C ILE A 164 7.79 28.92 8.17
N VAL A 165 7.51 28.45 6.97
CA VAL A 165 8.00 27.15 6.46
C VAL A 165 9.10 27.39 5.44
N MET A 166 10.15 26.58 5.50
CA MET A 166 11.23 26.53 4.52
C MET A 166 11.06 25.27 3.66
N ILE A 167 11.19 25.47 2.35
CA ILE A 167 11.06 24.41 1.35
C ILE A 167 12.25 24.42 0.39
N ALA A 168 12.64 23.25 -0.08
CA ALA A 168 13.72 23.05 -1.02
C ALA A 168 13.34 21.98 -2.06
N ALA A 169 14.16 21.81 -3.10
CA ALA A 169 13.95 20.82 -4.13
C ALA A 169 13.80 19.41 -3.52
N GLY A 170 12.69 18.72 -3.83
CA GLY A 170 12.33 17.41 -3.29
C GLY A 170 11.22 17.45 -2.23
N ASP A 171 10.98 18.60 -1.62
CA ASP A 171 9.95 18.72 -0.61
C ASP A 171 8.54 18.79 -1.22
N MET A 172 7.59 18.21 -0.51
CA MET A 172 6.18 18.47 -0.76
C MET A 172 5.75 19.73 -0.02
N ILE A 173 4.96 20.58 -0.67
CA ILE A 173 4.37 21.76 -0.04
C ILE A 173 3.42 21.30 1.08
N PRO A 174 3.74 21.58 2.37
CA PRO A 174 3.06 20.95 3.49
C PRO A 174 1.71 21.57 3.86
N ALA A 175 1.45 22.80 3.38
CA ALA A 175 0.23 23.57 3.63
C ALA A 175 0.08 24.63 2.55
N ASP A 176 -1.08 25.30 2.43
CA ASP A 176 -1.20 26.43 1.52
C ASP A 176 -0.42 27.63 2.09
N MET A 177 0.55 28.12 1.32
CA MET A 177 1.51 29.11 1.79
C MET A 177 1.74 30.24 0.80
N ARG A 178 1.96 31.47 1.34
CA ARG A 178 2.38 32.66 0.63
C ARG A 178 3.90 32.77 0.66
N ILE A 179 4.54 32.85 -0.50
CA ILE A 179 5.99 32.97 -0.60
C ILE A 179 6.45 34.31 -0.06
N ILE A 180 7.43 34.32 0.82
CA ILE A 180 8.13 35.48 1.38
C ILE A 180 9.43 35.73 0.62
N GLU A 181 10.21 34.71 0.43
CA GLU A 181 11.50 34.68 -0.26
C GLU A 181 11.57 33.42 -1.14
N ALA A 182 12.11 33.55 -2.34
CA ALA A 182 12.33 32.42 -3.23
C ALA A 182 13.58 32.64 -4.07
N LYS A 183 14.28 31.54 -4.34
CA LYS A 183 15.43 31.50 -5.24
C LYS A 183 15.21 30.38 -6.26
N ASP A 184 15.00 30.77 -7.53
CA ASP A 184 14.75 29.87 -8.66
C ASP A 184 13.76 28.72 -8.35
N LEU A 185 12.64 29.07 -7.71
CA LEU A 185 11.64 28.13 -7.25
C LEU A 185 10.73 27.70 -8.41
N PHE A 186 10.77 26.42 -8.74
CA PHE A 186 9.85 25.76 -9.66
C PHE A 186 9.05 24.69 -8.93
N VAL A 187 7.73 24.76 -9.07
CA VAL A 187 6.79 23.87 -8.36
C VAL A 187 5.94 23.11 -9.37
N SER A 188 5.92 21.79 -9.28
CA SER A 188 4.98 20.95 -10.01
C SER A 188 3.65 20.91 -9.28
N GLN A 189 2.60 21.33 -9.97
CA GLN A 189 1.21 21.26 -9.47
C GLN A 189 0.43 20.07 -10.06
N SER A 190 1.13 19.12 -10.66
CA SER A 190 0.55 17.91 -11.27
C SER A 190 -0.46 17.17 -10.38
N PRO A 191 -0.27 17.04 -9.06
CA PRO A 191 -1.25 16.39 -8.19
C PRO A 191 -2.59 17.13 -8.11
N LEU A 192 -2.61 18.44 -8.42
CA LEU A 192 -3.80 19.29 -8.35
C LEU A 192 -4.43 19.55 -9.71
N THR A 193 -3.62 19.65 -10.77
CA THR A 193 -4.05 20.06 -12.12
C THR A 193 -4.02 18.94 -13.14
N GLY A 194 -3.21 17.91 -12.91
CA GLY A 194 -2.87 16.87 -13.89
C GLY A 194 -1.81 17.31 -14.92
N GLU A 195 -1.37 18.58 -14.92
CA GLU A 195 -0.34 19.09 -15.82
C GLU A 195 1.06 18.87 -15.25
N SER A 196 1.99 18.38 -16.08
CA SER A 196 3.33 17.98 -15.63
C SER A 196 4.35 19.10 -15.62
N ASP A 197 4.11 20.21 -16.32
CA ASP A 197 5.08 21.28 -16.46
C ASP A 197 5.22 22.07 -15.15
N PRO A 198 6.45 22.23 -14.63
CA PRO A 198 6.69 23.02 -13.42
C PRO A 198 6.44 24.50 -13.66
N ILE A 199 5.81 25.15 -12.70
CA ILE A 199 5.50 26.58 -12.74
C ILE A 199 6.51 27.33 -11.87
N GLU A 200 7.10 28.39 -12.41
CA GLU A 200 7.96 29.28 -11.63
C GLU A 200 7.13 30.05 -10.59
N LYS A 201 7.60 30.08 -9.35
CA LYS A 201 6.96 30.76 -8.23
C LYS A 201 7.89 31.84 -7.69
N ARG A 202 7.34 33.03 -7.41
CA ARG A 202 8.09 34.22 -6.99
C ARG A 202 7.40 34.92 -5.82
N PRO A 203 8.13 35.68 -4.95
CA PRO A 203 7.54 36.47 -3.87
C PRO A 203 6.61 37.56 -4.37
N GLU A 204 6.97 38.24 -5.46
CA GLU A 204 6.23 39.33 -6.05
C GLU A 204 5.49 38.89 -7.31
N ALA A 205 4.16 39.07 -7.33
CA ALA A 205 3.38 38.82 -8.54
C ALA A 205 3.66 39.94 -9.54
N LYS A 206 4.16 39.60 -10.74
CA LYS A 206 4.25 40.55 -11.87
C LYS A 206 2.83 40.91 -12.32
N GLY A 207 2.35 42.03 -11.82
CA GLY A 207 1.24 42.82 -12.28
C GLY A 207 0.11 42.12 -13.04
N ASN A 208 -0.99 41.81 -12.36
CA ASN A 208 -2.31 42.10 -12.90
C ASN A 208 -3.35 42.16 -11.77
N LYS A 209 -3.86 43.34 -11.50
CA LYS A 209 -4.84 43.62 -10.45
C LYS A 209 -6.20 42.93 -10.68
N HIS A 210 -6.44 42.30 -11.82
CA HIS A 210 -7.70 41.58 -12.14
C HIS A 210 -7.51 40.58 -13.28
N SER A 211 -6.63 39.58 -13.14
CA SER A 211 -6.73 38.44 -14.04
C SER A 211 -7.87 37.54 -13.56
N LYS A 212 -8.87 37.31 -14.41
CA LYS A 212 -9.89 36.23 -14.28
C LYS A 212 -9.28 34.82 -14.45
N GLY A 213 -8.00 34.67 -14.04
CA GLY A 213 -7.27 33.40 -14.12
C GLY A 213 -7.61 32.44 -12.97
N SER A 214 -7.29 31.22 -13.13
CA SER A 214 -7.42 30.17 -12.10
C SER A 214 -6.58 30.52 -10.86
N VAL A 215 -7.09 30.24 -9.66
CA VAL A 215 -6.38 30.45 -8.39
C VAL A 215 -5.03 29.72 -8.35
N ILE A 216 -4.91 28.61 -9.09
CA ILE A 216 -3.70 27.78 -9.17
C ILE A 216 -2.54 28.48 -9.89
N GLU A 217 -2.83 29.43 -10.79
CA GLU A 217 -1.83 30.17 -11.58
C GLU A 217 -1.13 31.29 -10.82
N LEU A 218 -1.52 31.55 -9.55
CA LEU A 218 -0.91 32.61 -8.74
C LEU A 218 0.57 32.32 -8.50
N GLU A 219 1.45 33.21 -8.97
CA GLU A 219 2.91 33.06 -8.94
C GLU A 219 3.48 33.08 -7.52
N ASN A 220 2.81 33.70 -6.57
CA ASN A 220 3.30 33.93 -5.22
C ASN A 220 2.63 33.02 -4.17
N ILE A 221 1.80 32.05 -4.60
CA ILE A 221 1.13 31.07 -3.73
C ILE A 221 1.60 29.68 -4.11
N CYS A 222 1.92 28.89 -3.08
CA CYS A 222 2.14 27.46 -3.19
C CYS A 222 1.01 26.72 -2.47
N PHE A 223 0.47 25.67 -3.10
CA PHE A 223 -0.66 24.90 -2.59
C PHE A 223 -0.19 23.56 -2.02
N MET A 224 -0.81 23.14 -0.93
CA MET A 224 -0.57 21.84 -0.29
C MET A 224 -0.65 20.70 -1.31
N GLY A 225 0.29 19.74 -1.22
CA GLY A 225 0.35 18.58 -2.10
C GLY A 225 1.05 18.82 -3.43
N SER A 226 1.47 20.07 -3.74
CA SER A 226 2.38 20.36 -4.85
C SER A 226 3.82 20.02 -4.45
N ASN A 227 4.72 19.82 -5.43
CA ASN A 227 6.09 19.40 -5.18
C ASN A 227 7.11 20.42 -5.69
N VAL A 228 8.13 20.68 -4.91
CA VAL A 228 9.26 21.54 -5.31
C VAL A 228 10.18 20.76 -6.26
N VAL A 229 10.26 21.20 -7.52
CA VAL A 229 11.11 20.56 -8.54
C VAL A 229 12.54 21.11 -8.46
N SER A 230 12.69 22.42 -8.30
CA SER A 230 13.99 23.08 -8.16
C SER A 230 13.89 24.32 -7.30
N GLY A 231 15.05 24.81 -6.84
CA GLY A 231 15.16 26.02 -6.03
C GLY A 231 14.82 25.80 -4.55
N SER A 232 14.67 26.93 -3.86
CA SER A 232 14.29 26.99 -2.45
C SER A 232 13.42 28.19 -2.15
N ALA A 233 12.60 28.14 -1.11
CA ALA A 233 11.78 29.27 -0.69
C ALA A 233 11.46 29.22 0.81
N THR A 234 11.09 30.40 1.32
CA THR A 234 10.47 30.57 2.63
C THR A 234 9.08 31.13 2.44
N GLY A 235 8.08 30.58 3.13
CA GLY A 235 6.70 31.05 3.00
C GLY A 235 5.94 31.04 4.32
N ILE A 236 4.89 31.87 4.39
CA ILE A 236 3.95 31.92 5.50
C ILE A 236 2.75 31.02 5.21
N VAL A 237 2.43 30.12 6.13
CA VAL A 237 1.23 29.27 6.06
C VAL A 237 -0.02 30.12 6.30
N PHE A 238 -0.99 30.07 5.38
CA PHE A 238 -2.26 30.77 5.54
C PHE A 238 -3.48 29.83 5.66
N ALA A 239 -3.36 28.55 5.23
CA ALA A 239 -4.42 27.56 5.41
C ALA A 239 -3.81 26.17 5.63
N THR A 240 -4.45 25.38 6.49
CA THR A 240 -4.03 24.02 6.89
C THR A 240 -5.17 23.02 6.75
N GLY A 241 -4.85 21.76 6.57
CA GLY A 241 -5.76 20.61 6.57
C GLY A 241 -6.94 20.78 5.60
N ASN A 242 -8.12 20.58 6.14
CA ASN A 242 -9.37 20.66 5.39
C ASN A 242 -9.68 22.06 4.79
N SER A 243 -8.99 23.10 5.20
CA SER A 243 -9.15 24.47 4.70
C SER A 243 -8.24 24.78 3.51
N THR A 244 -7.32 23.91 3.15
CA THR A 244 -6.43 24.04 2.00
C THR A 244 -7.18 23.81 0.69
N TYR A 245 -6.56 24.20 -0.42
CA TYR A 245 -7.09 23.93 -1.76
C TYR A 245 -7.25 22.43 -1.99
N LEU A 246 -6.22 21.64 -1.63
CA LEU A 246 -6.27 20.17 -1.69
C LEU A 246 -7.40 19.59 -0.83
N GLY A 247 -7.59 20.08 0.38
CA GLY A 247 -8.65 19.65 1.29
C GLY A 247 -10.06 19.88 0.73
N THR A 248 -10.27 20.95 -0.03
CA THR A 248 -11.56 21.21 -0.71
C THR A 248 -11.78 20.30 -1.90
N ILE A 249 -10.76 20.01 -2.70
CA ILE A 249 -10.82 19.03 -3.81
C ILE A 249 -11.09 17.64 -3.26
N ALA A 250 -10.36 17.20 -2.24
CA ALA A 250 -10.50 15.89 -1.63
C ALA A 250 -11.95 15.62 -1.17
N ARG A 251 -12.62 16.60 -0.58
CA ARG A 251 -14.04 16.51 -0.21
C ARG A 251 -14.99 16.40 -1.41
N SER A 252 -14.68 17.05 -2.51
CA SER A 252 -15.54 17.01 -3.72
C SER A 252 -15.42 15.67 -4.45
N ILE A 253 -14.28 14.99 -4.33
CA ILE A 253 -13.96 13.70 -4.97
C ILE A 253 -14.23 12.52 -4.02
N ALA A 254 -14.43 12.75 -2.73
CA ALA A 254 -14.69 11.71 -1.73
C ALA A 254 -15.95 10.90 -2.09
N GLY A 255 -15.79 9.76 -2.73
CA GLY A 255 -16.89 8.88 -3.05
C GLY A 255 -16.59 7.62 -3.85
N HIS A 256 -15.62 7.56 -4.71
CA HIS A 256 -15.43 6.34 -5.53
C HIS A 256 -13.95 6.08 -5.84
N ARG A 257 -13.34 5.21 -5.04
CA ARG A 257 -12.05 4.61 -5.41
C ARG A 257 -12.27 3.57 -6.51
N ALA A 258 -11.42 3.54 -7.53
CA ALA A 258 -11.50 2.52 -8.57
C ALA A 258 -11.30 1.12 -7.96
N ALA A 259 -12.19 0.17 -8.31
CA ALA A 259 -12.13 -1.20 -7.81
C ALA A 259 -10.84 -1.90 -8.27
N THR A 260 -10.10 -2.47 -7.33
CA THR A 260 -8.86 -3.21 -7.59
C THR A 260 -9.12 -4.51 -8.38
N ALA A 261 -8.08 -5.14 -8.91
CA ALA A 261 -8.18 -6.46 -9.54
C ALA A 261 -8.73 -7.52 -8.56
N PHE A 262 -8.45 -7.36 -7.28
CA PHE A 262 -8.96 -8.23 -6.22
C PHE A 262 -10.44 -8.00 -5.93
N ASP A 263 -10.88 -6.76 -5.81
CA ASP A 263 -12.29 -6.44 -5.63
C ASP A 263 -13.15 -7.00 -6.77
N LYS A 264 -12.63 -6.89 -8.01
CA LYS A 264 -13.22 -7.53 -9.20
C LYS A 264 -13.21 -9.06 -9.09
N GLY A 265 -12.15 -9.63 -8.52
CA GLY A 265 -12.02 -11.06 -8.29
C GLY A 265 -13.03 -11.58 -7.27
N ILE A 266 -13.14 -10.94 -6.10
CA ILE A 266 -14.15 -11.27 -5.07
C ILE A 266 -15.56 -11.10 -5.62
N SER A 267 -15.83 -10.01 -6.34
CA SER A 267 -17.13 -9.79 -6.97
C SER A 267 -17.51 -10.90 -7.95
N LYS A 268 -16.54 -11.42 -8.74
CA LYS A 268 -16.77 -12.57 -9.62
C LYS A 268 -17.11 -13.84 -8.84
N VAL A 269 -16.47 -14.08 -7.70
CA VAL A 269 -16.79 -15.23 -6.82
C VAL A 269 -18.19 -15.10 -6.25
N SER A 270 -18.50 -13.95 -5.69
CA SER A 270 -19.85 -13.67 -5.15
C SER A 270 -20.92 -13.84 -6.23
N PHE A 271 -20.68 -13.32 -7.43
CA PHE A 271 -21.60 -13.46 -8.54
C PHE A 271 -21.75 -14.93 -9.00
N LEU A 272 -20.69 -15.71 -8.98
CA LEU A 272 -20.73 -17.14 -9.26
C LEU A 272 -21.64 -17.89 -8.27
N LEU A 273 -21.48 -17.63 -6.98
CA LEU A 273 -22.30 -18.25 -5.93
C LEU A 273 -23.77 -17.79 -6.04
N ILE A 274 -24.02 -16.51 -6.28
CA ILE A 274 -25.37 -16.00 -6.50
C ILE A 274 -26.04 -16.68 -7.71
N ARG A 275 -25.32 -16.89 -8.79
CA ARG A 275 -25.84 -17.57 -9.98
C ARG A 275 -26.24 -19.02 -9.69
N PHE A 276 -25.44 -19.74 -8.92
CA PHE A 276 -25.82 -21.08 -8.46
C PHE A 276 -27.06 -21.04 -7.57
N MET A 277 -27.12 -20.13 -6.63
CA MET A 277 -28.25 -19.93 -5.73
C MET A 277 -29.56 -19.67 -6.51
N LEU A 278 -29.52 -18.78 -7.49
CA LEU A 278 -30.69 -18.45 -8.33
C LEU A 278 -31.24 -19.65 -9.13
N ILE A 279 -30.45 -20.65 -9.40
CA ILE A 279 -30.89 -21.90 -10.07
C ILE A 279 -31.43 -22.90 -9.07
N MET A 280 -30.77 -23.05 -7.93
CA MET A 280 -31.06 -24.12 -6.96
C MET A 280 -32.24 -23.82 -6.05
N ILE A 281 -32.44 -22.54 -5.65
CA ILE A 281 -33.57 -22.19 -4.76
C ILE A 281 -34.93 -22.48 -5.37
N PRO A 282 -35.26 -22.06 -6.63
CA PRO A 282 -36.53 -22.43 -7.28
C PRO A 282 -36.69 -23.94 -7.35
N PHE A 283 -35.61 -24.69 -7.58
CA PHE A 283 -35.65 -26.16 -7.62
C PHE A 283 -36.01 -26.74 -6.25
N VAL A 284 -35.34 -26.34 -5.17
CA VAL A 284 -35.65 -26.79 -3.79
C VAL A 284 -37.09 -26.43 -3.42
N PHE A 285 -37.56 -25.23 -3.76
CA PHE A 285 -38.93 -24.77 -3.51
C PHE A 285 -39.94 -25.67 -4.21
N LEU A 286 -39.77 -25.88 -5.53
CA LEU A 286 -40.68 -26.72 -6.33
C LEU A 286 -40.73 -28.16 -5.83
N VAL A 287 -39.54 -28.75 -5.58
CA VAL A 287 -39.46 -30.16 -5.11
C VAL A 287 -40.18 -30.31 -3.76
N ASN A 288 -39.90 -29.46 -2.78
CA ASN A 288 -40.55 -29.55 -1.47
C ASN A 288 -42.05 -29.24 -1.57
N GLY A 289 -42.47 -28.22 -2.34
CA GLY A 289 -43.89 -27.90 -2.53
C GLY A 289 -44.71 -29.07 -3.15
N VAL A 290 -44.14 -29.73 -4.16
CA VAL A 290 -44.78 -30.87 -4.82
C VAL A 290 -44.77 -32.13 -3.96
N THR A 291 -43.65 -32.44 -3.29
CA THR A 291 -43.51 -33.70 -2.53
C THR A 291 -44.18 -33.66 -1.16
N LYS A 292 -44.27 -32.48 -0.52
CA LYS A 292 -44.79 -32.33 0.86
C LYS A 292 -46.19 -31.65 0.88
N GLY A 293 -46.60 -31.00 -0.20
CA GLY A 293 -47.92 -30.35 -0.31
C GLY A 293 -48.05 -29.01 0.46
N ASP A 294 -47.07 -28.63 1.27
CA ASP A 294 -47.06 -27.32 1.99
C ASP A 294 -46.14 -26.35 1.26
N TRP A 295 -46.76 -25.45 0.48
CA TRP A 295 -46.03 -24.43 -0.29
C TRP A 295 -45.43 -23.31 0.55
N LEU A 296 -46.05 -23.01 1.71
CA LEU A 296 -45.55 -21.96 2.61
C LEU A 296 -44.30 -22.44 3.32
N GLU A 297 -44.34 -23.61 3.90
CA GLU A 297 -43.19 -24.21 4.55
C GLU A 297 -42.03 -24.46 3.55
N ALA A 298 -42.36 -24.93 2.34
CA ALA A 298 -41.38 -25.07 1.25
C ALA A 298 -40.73 -23.73 0.87
N PHE A 299 -41.50 -22.64 0.85
CA PHE A 299 -40.96 -21.30 0.58
C PHE A 299 -40.03 -20.82 1.70
N ILE A 300 -40.43 -20.92 2.95
CA ILE A 300 -39.64 -20.53 4.12
C ILE A 300 -38.31 -21.34 4.16
N PHE A 301 -38.42 -22.65 3.90
CA PHE A 301 -37.24 -23.52 3.83
C PHE A 301 -36.30 -23.14 2.69
N ALA A 302 -36.82 -22.92 1.47
CA ALA A 302 -36.01 -22.53 0.30
C ALA A 302 -35.30 -21.17 0.53
N VAL A 303 -35.97 -20.20 1.19
CA VAL A 303 -35.38 -18.92 1.57
C VAL A 303 -34.30 -19.11 2.62
N SER A 304 -34.50 -19.98 3.61
CA SER A 304 -33.48 -20.28 4.65
C SER A 304 -32.24 -20.95 4.06
N VAL A 305 -32.43 -21.84 3.10
CA VAL A 305 -31.33 -22.45 2.31
C VAL A 305 -30.56 -21.36 1.56
N ALA A 306 -31.28 -20.43 0.92
CA ALA A 306 -30.66 -19.30 0.19
C ALA A 306 -29.75 -18.46 1.10
N VAL A 307 -30.24 -18.17 2.28
CA VAL A 307 -29.50 -17.41 3.31
C VAL A 307 -28.23 -18.15 3.73
N GLY A 308 -28.36 -19.43 4.09
CA GLY A 308 -27.21 -20.24 4.50
C GLY A 308 -26.12 -20.41 3.42
N LEU A 309 -26.47 -20.21 2.15
CA LEU A 309 -25.54 -20.31 1.04
C LEU A 309 -24.85 -18.99 0.67
N THR A 310 -25.29 -17.89 1.25
CA THR A 310 -24.70 -16.58 0.96
C THR A 310 -23.42 -16.41 1.78
N PRO A 311 -22.24 -16.16 1.17
CA PRO A 311 -20.97 -16.02 1.89
C PRO A 311 -20.89 -14.66 2.59
N GLU A 312 -21.62 -14.47 3.65
CA GLU A 312 -21.77 -13.18 4.34
C GLU A 312 -20.50 -12.70 5.03
N MET A 313 -19.75 -13.63 5.57
CA MET A 313 -18.51 -13.35 6.26
C MET A 313 -17.33 -13.09 5.33
N LEU A 314 -17.48 -13.26 4.00
CA LEU A 314 -16.39 -13.11 3.04
C LEU A 314 -15.72 -11.73 3.07
N PRO A 315 -16.43 -10.60 2.94
CA PRO A 315 -15.78 -9.28 2.98
C PRO A 315 -15.08 -9.03 4.31
N MET A 316 -15.69 -9.47 5.41
CA MET A 316 -15.20 -9.29 6.75
C MET A 316 -13.94 -10.09 7.03
N ILE A 317 -13.90 -11.37 6.68
CA ILE A 317 -12.72 -12.23 6.88
C ILE A 317 -11.56 -11.78 5.98
N VAL A 318 -11.86 -11.30 4.76
CA VAL A 318 -10.85 -10.69 3.89
C VAL A 318 -10.24 -9.47 4.57
N THR A 319 -11.05 -8.54 5.06
CA THR A 319 -10.57 -7.34 5.75
C THR A 319 -9.79 -7.69 7.01
N ALA A 320 -10.26 -8.66 7.80
CA ALA A 320 -9.56 -9.15 8.99
C ALA A 320 -8.19 -9.78 8.66
N ASN A 321 -8.11 -10.54 7.55
CA ASN A 321 -6.84 -11.08 7.05
C ASN A 321 -5.87 -9.96 6.64
N LEU A 322 -6.33 -8.98 5.87
CA LEU A 322 -5.51 -7.86 5.42
C LEU A 322 -5.02 -7.03 6.61
N ALA A 323 -5.90 -6.69 7.55
CA ALA A 323 -5.52 -5.93 8.75
C ALA A 323 -4.50 -6.69 9.60
N LYS A 324 -4.71 -8.00 9.83
CA LYS A 324 -3.72 -8.83 10.53
C LYS A 324 -2.41 -8.93 9.77
N GLY A 325 -2.47 -9.10 8.44
CA GLY A 325 -1.28 -9.11 7.58
C GLY A 325 -0.49 -7.83 7.71
N ALA A 326 -1.15 -6.66 7.64
CA ALA A 326 -0.52 -5.35 7.82
C ALA A 326 0.16 -5.20 9.19
N VAL A 327 -0.49 -5.66 10.28
CA VAL A 327 0.13 -5.67 11.62
C VAL A 327 1.33 -6.62 11.68
N ALA A 328 1.28 -7.77 11.02
CA ALA A 328 2.42 -8.70 10.97
C ALA A 328 3.59 -8.12 10.18
N MET A 329 3.30 -7.42 9.07
CA MET A 329 4.28 -6.72 8.24
C MET A 329 4.92 -5.55 8.99
N SER A 330 4.12 -4.77 9.74
CA SER A 330 4.62 -3.65 10.56
C SER A 330 5.62 -4.13 11.63
N LYS A 331 5.37 -5.26 12.28
CA LYS A 331 6.33 -5.88 13.21
C LYS A 331 7.66 -6.25 12.55
N LYS A 332 7.65 -6.44 11.23
CA LYS A 332 8.81 -6.68 10.37
C LYS A 332 9.26 -5.43 9.63
N LYS A 333 8.94 -4.25 10.18
CA LYS A 333 9.36 -2.93 9.69
C LYS A 333 8.86 -2.59 8.28
N THR A 334 7.74 -3.17 7.87
CA THR A 334 7.07 -2.88 6.61
C THR A 334 5.69 -2.27 6.89
N ILE A 335 5.52 -0.99 6.64
CA ILE A 335 4.26 -0.27 6.83
C ILE A 335 3.45 -0.30 5.54
N VAL A 336 2.19 -0.67 5.66
CA VAL A 336 1.24 -0.73 4.54
C VAL A 336 0.32 0.47 4.61
N LYS A 337 0.37 1.35 3.61
CA LYS A 337 -0.53 2.50 3.46
C LYS A 337 -1.88 2.10 2.86
N ASP A 338 -1.87 1.18 1.88
CA ASP A 338 -3.07 0.60 1.29
C ASP A 338 -3.14 -0.91 1.58
N LEU A 339 -4.15 -1.34 2.33
CA LEU A 339 -4.33 -2.75 2.67
C LEU A 339 -4.46 -3.65 1.43
N ASN A 340 -5.03 -3.14 0.33
CA ASN A 340 -5.19 -3.90 -0.90
C ASN A 340 -3.85 -4.19 -1.59
N ALA A 341 -2.82 -3.36 -1.34
CA ALA A 341 -1.47 -3.58 -1.85
C ALA A 341 -0.81 -4.86 -1.31
N ILE A 342 -1.23 -5.34 -0.12
CA ILE A 342 -0.68 -6.57 0.49
C ILE A 342 -0.77 -7.76 -0.46
N GLN A 343 -1.88 -7.86 -1.18
CA GLN A 343 -2.10 -8.94 -2.11
C GLN A 343 -1.16 -8.88 -3.31
N ASN A 344 -1.07 -7.70 -3.94
CA ASN A 344 -0.16 -7.49 -5.05
C ASN A 344 1.29 -7.73 -4.61
N PHE A 345 1.63 -7.31 -3.38
CA PHE A 345 2.94 -7.53 -2.78
C PHE A 345 3.30 -9.02 -2.67
N GLY A 346 2.35 -9.84 -2.24
CA GLY A 346 2.51 -11.30 -2.24
C GLY A 346 2.55 -11.94 -3.63
N ALA A 347 1.88 -11.33 -4.62
CA ALA A 347 1.83 -11.80 -6.01
C ALA A 347 2.98 -11.29 -6.88
N MET A 348 3.79 -10.37 -6.37
CA MET A 348 4.90 -9.77 -7.09
C MET A 348 5.89 -10.83 -7.61
N ASN A 349 6.19 -10.77 -8.91
CA ASN A 349 7.15 -11.65 -9.59
C ASN A 349 8.31 -10.88 -10.25
N ILE A 350 8.18 -9.56 -10.43
CA ILE A 350 9.26 -8.67 -10.85
C ILE A 350 9.36 -7.52 -9.85
N LEU A 351 10.58 -7.28 -9.38
CA LEU A 351 10.93 -6.10 -8.59
C LEU A 351 11.83 -5.21 -9.43
N CYS A 352 11.33 -4.06 -9.84
CA CYS A 352 12.13 -2.98 -10.39
C CYS A 352 12.67 -2.12 -9.26
N THR A 353 13.95 -1.79 -9.28
CA THR A 353 14.58 -0.98 -8.23
C THR A 353 15.51 0.05 -8.83
N ASP A 354 15.57 1.25 -8.23
CA ASP A 354 16.69 2.14 -8.50
C ASP A 354 17.96 1.57 -7.85
N LYS A 355 19.11 1.97 -8.35
CA LYS A 355 20.41 1.56 -7.84
C LYS A 355 20.74 2.23 -6.51
N THR A 356 20.63 3.56 -6.49
CA THR A 356 21.14 4.43 -5.43
C THR A 356 20.34 4.26 -4.14
N GLY A 357 21.07 4.07 -3.03
CA GLY A 357 20.49 3.94 -1.71
C GLY A 357 19.69 2.64 -1.46
N THR A 358 19.31 1.91 -2.49
CA THR A 358 18.63 0.61 -2.37
C THR A 358 19.61 -0.56 -2.38
N LEU A 359 20.40 -0.67 -3.43
CA LEU A 359 21.46 -1.69 -3.55
C LEU A 359 22.76 -1.23 -2.94
N THR A 360 22.98 0.09 -2.85
CA THR A 360 24.17 0.72 -2.31
C THR A 360 23.91 1.29 -0.91
N CYS A 361 25.00 1.57 -0.18
CA CYS A 361 24.93 2.22 1.12
C CYS A 361 24.42 3.66 0.98
N ASP A 362 23.80 4.20 2.04
CA ASP A 362 23.40 5.62 2.09
C ASP A 362 24.59 6.55 2.34
N GLN A 363 25.78 6.00 2.44
CA GLN A 363 27.04 6.73 2.62
C GLN A 363 27.87 6.62 1.36
N ILE A 364 27.98 7.75 0.66
CA ILE A 364 28.92 7.93 -0.45
C ILE A 364 30.25 8.37 0.17
N VAL A 365 31.35 7.80 -0.32
CA VAL A 365 32.71 8.17 0.12
C VAL A 365 33.39 8.93 -1.02
N LEU A 366 34.02 10.06 -0.70
CA LEU A 366 34.91 10.74 -1.64
C LEU A 366 36.22 9.97 -1.69
N GLU A 367 36.48 9.32 -2.82
CA GLU A 367 37.64 8.44 -3.01
C GLU A 367 38.81 9.17 -3.66
N LYS A 368 38.54 10.05 -4.68
CA LYS A 368 39.55 10.77 -5.43
C LYS A 368 39.11 12.20 -5.74
N TYR A 369 40.08 13.12 -5.81
CA TYR A 369 39.89 14.51 -6.22
C TYR A 369 41.03 14.94 -7.14
N ILE A 370 40.82 14.90 -8.45
CA ILE A 370 41.79 14.83 -9.54
C ILE A 370 41.82 16.11 -10.36
N ASN A 371 42.97 16.62 -10.70
CA ASN A 371 43.14 17.78 -11.58
C ASN A 371 42.48 17.60 -12.96
N ALA A 372 42.18 18.72 -13.65
CA ALA A 372 41.51 18.74 -14.94
C ALA A 372 42.24 17.91 -16.02
N ASP A 373 43.55 17.77 -15.90
CA ASP A 373 44.39 16.96 -16.80
C ASP A 373 44.63 15.52 -16.32
N GLY A 374 44.15 15.14 -15.17
CA GLY A 374 44.33 13.81 -14.55
C GLY A 374 45.70 13.60 -13.91
N SER A 375 46.53 14.61 -13.72
CA SER A 375 47.92 14.48 -13.24
C SER A 375 48.12 14.27 -11.75
N ASN A 376 47.09 14.60 -10.91
CA ASN A 376 47.20 14.52 -9.46
C ASN A 376 45.91 14.01 -8.86
N ASP A 377 45.98 12.91 -8.11
CA ASP A 377 44.82 12.22 -7.52
C ASP A 377 44.35 12.84 -6.20
N GLU A 378 45.11 13.77 -5.56
CA GLU A 378 44.80 14.39 -4.26
C GLU A 378 44.99 15.93 -4.28
N SER A 379 44.33 16.61 -5.22
CA SER A 379 44.44 18.06 -5.38
C SER A 379 43.68 18.83 -4.32
N ARG A 380 44.38 19.36 -3.33
CA ARG A 380 43.83 20.18 -2.23
C ARG A 380 43.04 21.41 -2.74
N ARG A 381 43.37 21.91 -3.92
CA ARG A 381 42.68 23.04 -4.55
C ARG A 381 41.25 22.67 -4.93
N ILE A 382 41.06 21.52 -5.55
CA ILE A 382 39.73 21.01 -5.92
C ILE A 382 38.90 20.76 -4.66
N LEU A 383 39.47 20.05 -3.69
CA LEU A 383 38.80 19.75 -2.41
C LEU A 383 38.33 21.02 -1.70
N ARG A 384 39.18 22.08 -1.68
CA ARG A 384 38.80 23.37 -1.09
C ARG A 384 37.61 24.02 -1.79
N HIS A 385 37.59 24.06 -3.12
CA HIS A 385 36.46 24.66 -3.86
C HIS A 385 35.19 23.84 -3.71
N ALA A 386 35.30 22.54 -3.78
CA ALA A 386 34.19 21.62 -3.51
C ALA A 386 33.64 21.80 -2.10
N TYR A 387 34.51 21.96 -1.11
CA TYR A 387 34.13 22.23 0.28
C TYR A 387 33.35 23.56 0.40
N PHE A 388 33.81 24.67 -0.20
CA PHE A 388 33.08 25.93 -0.16
C PHE A 388 31.69 25.82 -0.80
N ASN A 389 31.60 25.16 -1.95
CA ASN A 389 30.34 24.96 -2.59
C ASN A 389 29.37 24.14 -1.71
N SER A 390 29.85 23.02 -1.11
CA SER A 390 29.03 22.16 -0.25
C SER A 390 28.72 22.77 1.13
N PHE A 391 29.62 23.60 1.66
CA PHE A 391 29.45 24.24 2.96
C PHE A 391 28.44 25.40 2.93
N PHE A 392 28.58 26.29 1.94
CA PHE A 392 27.81 27.52 1.85
C PHE A 392 26.48 27.40 1.13
N GLN A 393 26.18 26.25 0.50
CA GLN A 393 24.86 26.03 -0.11
C GLN A 393 23.75 26.00 0.95
N THR A 394 22.56 26.51 0.58
CA THR A 394 21.34 26.47 1.40
C THR A 394 20.52 25.20 1.09
N GLY A 395 19.73 24.72 2.06
CA GLY A 395 18.87 23.55 1.91
C GLY A 395 19.52 22.23 2.29
N LEU A 396 18.85 21.12 1.93
CA LEU A 396 19.28 19.77 2.27
C LEU A 396 20.54 19.40 1.50
N LYS A 397 21.62 19.14 2.24
CA LYS A 397 22.89 18.65 1.68
C LYS A 397 22.70 17.20 1.21
N ASN A 398 22.97 16.96 -0.07
CA ASN A 398 22.93 15.64 -0.66
C ASN A 398 24.08 14.74 -0.14
N LEU A 399 24.05 13.46 -0.47
CA LEU A 399 25.05 12.50 -0.01
C LEU A 399 26.48 12.84 -0.45
N MET A 400 26.66 13.42 -1.64
CA MET A 400 27.99 13.85 -2.14
C MET A 400 28.50 15.05 -1.34
N ASP A 401 27.61 16.00 -0.98
CA ASP A 401 27.99 17.13 -0.12
C ASP A 401 28.42 16.65 1.26
N LYS A 402 27.64 15.72 1.85
CA LYS A 402 27.99 15.12 3.15
C LYS A 402 29.34 14.40 3.09
N ALA A 403 29.62 13.70 1.97
CA ALA A 403 30.90 13.02 1.75
C ALA A 403 32.07 14.01 1.68
N ILE A 404 31.92 15.12 0.94
CA ILE A 404 32.93 16.19 0.86
C ILE A 404 33.18 16.79 2.24
N LEU A 405 32.10 17.14 2.96
CA LEU A 405 32.21 17.76 4.29
C LEU A 405 32.86 16.83 5.31
N SER A 406 32.49 15.54 5.30
CA SER A 406 33.10 14.52 6.17
C SER A 406 34.58 14.35 5.85
N HIS A 407 34.95 14.22 4.58
CA HIS A 407 36.36 14.07 4.17
C HIS A 407 37.22 15.27 4.58
N VAL A 408 36.70 16.50 4.45
CA VAL A 408 37.39 17.72 4.89
C VAL A 408 37.55 17.76 6.42
N LYS A 409 36.57 17.29 7.17
CA LYS A 409 36.60 17.16 8.62
C LYS A 409 37.70 16.16 9.07
N ASP A 410 37.75 14.99 8.42
CA ASP A 410 38.77 13.97 8.69
C ASP A 410 40.16 14.48 8.45
N LEU A 411 40.36 15.38 7.48
CA LEU A 411 41.62 16.07 7.21
C LEU A 411 41.86 17.29 8.09
N SER A 412 40.97 17.64 9.01
CA SER A 412 41.02 18.82 9.91
C SER A 412 41.19 20.16 9.16
N LEU A 413 40.58 20.29 7.99
CA LEU A 413 40.66 21.48 7.12
C LEU A 413 39.47 22.43 7.26
N GLU A 414 38.63 22.27 8.28
CA GLU A 414 37.38 23.08 8.45
C GLU A 414 37.66 24.56 8.66
N TYR A 415 38.85 24.97 9.12
CA TYR A 415 39.26 26.37 9.29
C TYR A 415 39.27 27.17 7.99
N LEU A 416 39.23 26.52 6.82
CA LEU A 416 39.18 27.18 5.51
C LEU A 416 37.95 28.09 5.36
N LYS A 417 36.82 27.75 5.97
CA LYS A 417 35.59 28.53 5.96
C LYS A 417 35.74 29.92 6.61
N ASP A 418 36.60 30.06 7.59
CA ASP A 418 36.73 31.27 8.40
C ASP A 418 37.33 32.47 7.59
N ASN A 419 37.84 32.19 6.39
CA ASN A 419 38.42 33.19 5.49
C ASN A 419 37.50 33.65 4.37
N TYR A 420 36.26 33.07 4.30
CA TYR A 420 35.31 33.33 3.24
C TYR A 420 33.91 33.59 3.79
N THR A 421 33.15 34.46 3.10
CA THR A 421 31.74 34.70 3.39
C THR A 421 30.90 34.38 2.17
N LYS A 422 29.71 33.83 2.38
CA LYS A 422 28.73 33.62 1.30
C LYS A 422 28.16 34.95 0.84
N VAL A 423 28.16 35.18 -0.47
CA VAL A 423 27.52 36.36 -1.11
C VAL A 423 26.18 35.97 -1.71
N ASP A 424 26.14 34.90 -2.50
CA ASP A 424 24.95 34.43 -3.19
C ASP A 424 25.05 32.96 -3.55
N GLU A 425 23.96 32.36 -4.11
CA GLU A 425 23.98 31.00 -4.66
C GLU A 425 23.00 30.86 -5.84
N ILE A 426 23.31 29.97 -6.76
CA ILE A 426 22.40 29.47 -7.79
C ILE A 426 22.07 28.02 -7.42
N PRO A 427 20.83 27.75 -6.94
CA PRO A 427 20.44 26.43 -6.44
C PRO A 427 20.58 25.32 -7.49
N PHE A 428 20.61 24.08 -7.02
CA PHE A 428 20.63 22.91 -7.90
C PHE A 428 19.34 22.79 -8.70
N ASP A 429 19.48 22.46 -9.97
CA ASP A 429 18.37 22.19 -10.88
C ASP A 429 18.62 20.87 -11.62
N PHE A 430 17.61 20.02 -11.67
CA PHE A 430 17.67 18.70 -12.31
C PHE A 430 17.87 18.75 -13.82
N THR A 431 17.47 19.85 -14.48
CA THR A 431 17.70 20.05 -15.91
C THR A 431 19.14 20.45 -16.19
N ARG A 432 19.65 21.42 -15.44
CA ARG A 432 21.03 21.92 -15.54
C ARG A 432 22.06 20.98 -14.90
N ARG A 433 21.67 20.13 -13.98
CA ARG A 433 22.49 19.18 -13.20
C ARG A 433 23.74 19.78 -12.58
N ARG A 434 23.68 21.05 -12.16
CA ARG A 434 24.75 21.78 -11.50
C ARG A 434 24.22 22.82 -10.52
N MET A 435 25.10 23.26 -9.64
CA MET A 435 24.81 24.31 -8.67
C MET A 435 26.02 25.19 -8.44
N SER A 436 25.81 26.44 -8.09
CA SER A 436 26.87 27.43 -7.86
C SER A 436 26.72 28.13 -6.53
N VAL A 437 27.84 28.44 -5.88
CA VAL A 437 27.90 29.29 -4.71
C VAL A 437 28.88 30.42 -4.98
N VAL A 438 28.53 31.65 -4.60
CA VAL A 438 29.38 32.82 -4.69
C VAL A 438 29.95 33.11 -3.31
N VAL A 439 31.28 33.13 -3.22
CA VAL A 439 32.00 33.40 -1.98
C VAL A 439 32.89 34.64 -2.16
N GLU A 440 33.10 35.37 -1.06
CA GLU A 440 34.02 36.52 -1.00
C GLU A 440 35.09 36.26 0.04
N ASP A 441 36.35 36.49 -0.30
CA ASP A 441 37.47 36.38 0.62
C ASP A 441 37.65 37.65 1.46
N ARG A 442 38.59 37.60 2.47
CA ARG A 442 38.88 38.74 3.34
C ARG A 442 39.43 39.95 2.59
N GLN A 443 39.85 39.82 1.33
CA GLN A 443 40.39 40.89 0.52
C GLN A 443 39.32 41.48 -0.41
N GLY A 444 38.03 41.02 -0.29
CA GLY A 444 36.92 41.46 -1.13
C GLY A 444 36.89 40.81 -2.53
N LYS A 445 37.70 39.80 -2.78
CA LYS A 445 37.71 39.07 -4.06
C LYS A 445 36.58 38.06 -4.08
N ARG A 446 35.69 38.17 -5.06
CA ARG A 446 34.54 37.31 -5.27
C ARG A 446 34.83 36.23 -6.29
N GLN A 447 34.29 35.07 -6.03
CA GLN A 447 34.44 33.89 -6.84
C GLN A 447 33.14 33.10 -6.87
N ILE A 448 32.64 32.76 -8.08
CA ILE A 448 31.59 31.77 -8.26
C ILE A 448 32.24 30.38 -8.40
N ILE A 449 31.77 29.44 -7.62
CA ILE A 449 32.23 28.06 -7.60
C ILE A 449 31.05 27.17 -7.98
N THR A 450 31.20 26.45 -9.08
CA THR A 450 30.16 25.57 -9.61
C THR A 450 30.62 24.13 -9.54
N LYS A 451 29.72 23.23 -9.11
CA LYS A 451 29.91 21.78 -9.20
C LYS A 451 28.71 21.14 -9.89
N GLY A 452 28.95 20.10 -10.67
CA GLY A 452 27.85 19.43 -11.38
C GLY A 452 28.30 18.23 -12.19
N ALA A 453 27.36 17.68 -12.96
CA ALA A 453 27.63 16.58 -13.86
C ALA A 453 28.63 17.00 -14.92
N VAL A 454 29.54 16.11 -15.27
CA VAL A 454 30.75 16.47 -16.02
C VAL A 454 30.41 16.97 -17.43
N GLU A 455 29.47 16.34 -18.12
CA GLU A 455 29.06 16.70 -19.46
C GLU A 455 28.56 18.16 -19.50
N GLU A 456 27.65 18.51 -18.61
CA GLU A 456 27.06 19.85 -18.46
C GLU A 456 28.08 20.89 -17.96
N MET A 457 29.08 20.45 -17.20
CA MET A 457 30.17 21.35 -16.77
C MET A 457 31.17 21.62 -17.88
N LEU A 458 31.51 20.66 -18.74
CA LEU A 458 32.38 20.85 -19.91
C LEU A 458 31.77 21.81 -20.95
N ASP A 459 30.43 21.95 -20.98
CA ASP A 459 29.75 22.86 -21.89
C ASP A 459 29.86 24.33 -21.46
N ILE A 460 29.95 24.60 -20.15
CA ILE A 460 30.07 25.97 -19.61
C ILE A 460 31.53 26.39 -19.37
N CYS A 461 32.48 25.46 -19.48
CA CYS A 461 33.90 25.78 -19.27
C CYS A 461 34.58 26.15 -20.58
N SER A 462 35.19 27.35 -20.61
CA SER A 462 36.02 27.84 -21.72
C SER A 462 37.52 27.60 -21.49
N HIS A 463 37.91 27.32 -20.24
CA HIS A 463 39.31 27.09 -19.82
C HIS A 463 39.39 25.93 -18.82
N ALA A 464 40.58 25.40 -18.63
CA ALA A 464 40.92 24.44 -17.58
C ALA A 464 42.19 24.90 -16.85
N GLU A 465 42.26 24.60 -15.54
CA GLU A 465 43.41 24.95 -14.69
C GLU A 465 44.10 23.66 -14.25
N PHE A 466 45.39 23.54 -14.54
CA PHE A 466 46.30 22.50 -14.02
C PHE A 466 47.73 23.03 -13.96
N ASP A 467 48.58 22.47 -13.10
CA ASP A 467 49.94 22.90 -12.87
C ASP A 467 50.10 24.40 -12.47
N GLY A 468 49.00 25.02 -11.98
CA GLY A 468 48.98 26.43 -11.60
C GLY A 468 48.73 27.41 -12.75
N GLU A 469 48.52 26.94 -13.95
CA GLU A 469 48.29 27.75 -15.16
C GLU A 469 46.87 27.49 -15.72
N VAL A 470 46.28 28.52 -16.34
CA VAL A 470 44.95 28.45 -16.98
C VAL A 470 45.16 28.26 -18.47
N HIS A 471 44.66 27.17 -19.00
CA HIS A 471 44.77 26.79 -20.42
C HIS A 471 43.40 26.89 -21.11
N PRO A 472 43.32 27.21 -22.39
CA PRO A 472 42.06 27.16 -23.14
C PRO A 472 41.54 25.73 -23.22
N MET A 473 40.22 25.56 -23.15
CA MET A 473 39.56 24.27 -23.25
C MET A 473 39.59 23.78 -24.71
N THR A 474 40.59 22.95 -25.07
CA THR A 474 40.73 22.36 -26.38
C THR A 474 39.87 21.10 -26.54
N ILE A 475 39.65 20.66 -27.79
CA ILE A 475 38.96 19.37 -28.06
C ILE A 475 39.73 18.19 -27.46
N GLU A 476 41.06 18.26 -27.48
CA GLU A 476 41.93 17.22 -26.91
C GLU A 476 41.75 17.10 -25.39
N LEU A 477 41.68 18.24 -24.67
CA LEU A 477 41.40 18.29 -23.25
C LEU A 477 40.00 17.76 -22.91
N LYS A 478 38.99 18.09 -23.71
CA LYS A 478 37.64 17.53 -23.56
C LYS A 478 37.63 16.01 -23.76
N ASN A 479 38.37 15.51 -24.74
CA ASN A 479 38.47 14.06 -24.95
C ASN A 479 39.22 13.37 -23.81
N LYS A 480 40.35 13.95 -23.37
CA LYS A 480 41.07 13.42 -22.18
C LYS A 480 40.23 13.40 -20.93
N ALA A 481 39.41 14.44 -20.69
CA ALA A 481 38.44 14.47 -19.61
C ALA A 481 37.45 13.29 -19.67
N ARG A 482 36.91 13.02 -20.87
CA ARG A 482 35.98 11.88 -21.08
C ARG A 482 36.65 10.53 -20.80
N ASP A 483 37.92 10.34 -21.25
CA ASP A 483 38.67 9.11 -20.99
C ASP A 483 38.92 8.88 -19.50
N ILE A 484 39.30 9.93 -18.74
CA ILE A 484 39.50 9.88 -17.31
C ILE A 484 38.18 9.45 -16.59
N ILE A 485 37.09 10.09 -16.99
CA ILE A 485 35.78 9.80 -16.41
C ILE A 485 35.33 8.38 -16.72
N GLU A 486 35.52 7.93 -17.97
CA GLU A 486 35.17 6.57 -18.35
C GLU A 486 35.97 5.52 -17.57
N GLN A 487 37.27 5.77 -17.32
CA GLN A 487 38.08 4.89 -16.47
C GLN A 487 37.57 4.82 -15.03
N MET A 488 37.18 5.95 -14.43
CA MET A 488 36.61 5.98 -13.08
C MET A 488 35.24 5.33 -13.01
N ASN A 489 34.39 5.59 -14.01
CA ASN A 489 33.07 4.96 -14.10
C ASN A 489 33.19 3.42 -14.23
N LYS A 490 34.21 2.92 -14.97
CA LYS A 490 34.53 1.47 -15.06
C LYS A 490 34.95 0.87 -13.72
N GLN A 491 35.51 1.70 -12.83
CA GLN A 491 35.82 1.31 -11.44
C GLN A 491 34.61 1.41 -10.49
N GLY A 492 33.44 1.81 -10.99
CA GLY A 492 32.22 1.97 -10.18
C GLY A 492 32.10 3.31 -9.47
N MET A 493 32.95 4.28 -9.77
CA MET A 493 32.93 5.59 -9.16
C MET A 493 32.00 6.54 -9.93
N ARG A 494 31.27 7.37 -9.20
CA ARG A 494 30.48 8.48 -9.74
C ARG A 494 31.33 9.74 -9.75
N VAL A 495 31.39 10.43 -10.90
CA VAL A 495 32.27 11.59 -11.07
C VAL A 495 31.45 12.86 -11.27
N ILE A 496 31.85 13.92 -10.55
CA ILE A 496 31.35 15.29 -10.79
C ILE A 496 32.52 16.21 -11.06
N ALA A 497 32.31 17.28 -11.82
CA ALA A 497 33.30 18.31 -12.10
C ALA A 497 33.14 19.51 -11.15
N VAL A 498 34.25 20.20 -10.93
CA VAL A 498 34.31 21.46 -10.17
C VAL A 498 34.97 22.52 -11.06
N ALA A 499 34.31 23.66 -11.17
CA ALA A 499 34.81 24.83 -11.91
C ALA A 499 34.67 26.08 -11.09
N HIS A 500 35.44 27.10 -11.44
CA HIS A 500 35.32 28.42 -10.81
C HIS A 500 35.43 29.54 -11.84
N LYS A 501 34.96 30.72 -11.42
CA LYS A 501 35.20 31.99 -12.15
C LYS A 501 35.29 33.14 -11.15
N SER A 502 36.26 33.96 -11.32
CA SER A 502 36.44 35.17 -10.47
C SER A 502 35.73 36.36 -11.08
N TYR A 503 34.92 37.06 -10.29
CA TYR A 503 34.22 38.26 -10.64
C TYR A 503 34.75 39.42 -9.80
N LEU A 504 35.12 40.50 -10.47
CA LEU A 504 35.66 41.70 -9.81
C LEU A 504 34.63 42.81 -9.67
N ASP A 505 33.61 42.87 -10.55
CA ASP A 505 32.75 44.06 -10.71
C ASP A 505 31.28 43.89 -10.36
N LYS A 506 30.79 42.64 -10.12
CA LYS A 506 29.36 42.37 -9.81
C LYS A 506 29.12 42.30 -8.31
N THR A 507 28.20 43.14 -7.80
CA THR A 507 28.02 43.32 -6.33
C THR A 507 27.03 42.34 -5.69
N CYS A 508 25.97 41.93 -6.39
CA CYS A 508 24.96 40.98 -5.92
C CYS A 508 24.07 40.51 -7.09
N ASP A 509 23.15 39.58 -6.80
CA ASP A 509 22.13 39.03 -7.71
C ASP A 509 22.73 38.23 -8.88
N PHE A 510 23.38 37.11 -8.54
CA PHE A 510 23.92 36.17 -9.53
C PHE A 510 22.80 35.24 -10.01
N ARG A 511 22.80 35.01 -11.35
CA ARG A 511 21.75 34.23 -12.06
C ARG A 511 22.35 33.11 -12.89
N ILE A 512 21.47 32.29 -13.45
CA ILE A 512 21.83 31.14 -14.31
C ILE A 512 22.73 31.55 -15.48
N GLU A 513 22.53 32.77 -16.04
CA GLU A 513 23.31 33.32 -17.13
C GLU A 513 24.79 33.61 -16.75
N ASP A 514 25.10 33.70 -15.47
CA ASP A 514 26.45 33.90 -14.95
C ASP A 514 27.30 32.63 -14.95
N GLU A 515 26.64 31.46 -15.04
CA GLU A 515 27.29 30.14 -15.16
C GLU A 515 27.84 29.88 -16.57
N LYS A 516 28.71 30.73 -17.06
CA LYS A 516 29.38 30.64 -18.38
C LYS A 516 30.82 31.09 -18.31
N ASP A 517 31.60 30.65 -19.29
CA ASP A 517 33.05 30.94 -19.40
C ASP A 517 33.81 30.57 -18.10
N MET A 518 33.47 29.38 -17.55
CA MET A 518 34.09 28.89 -16.34
C MET A 518 35.48 28.29 -16.60
N VAL A 519 36.25 28.17 -15.54
CA VAL A 519 37.55 27.51 -15.52
C VAL A 519 37.40 26.18 -14.81
N LEU A 520 37.53 25.08 -15.51
CA LEU A 520 37.51 23.73 -14.94
C LEU A 520 38.75 23.51 -14.06
N ILE A 521 38.55 23.13 -12.81
CA ILE A 521 39.66 22.82 -11.86
C ILE A 521 39.96 21.32 -11.87
N GLY A 522 38.92 20.50 -11.94
CA GLY A 522 39.09 19.04 -11.94
C GLY A 522 37.82 18.31 -11.54
N TYR A 523 38.01 17.07 -11.04
CA TYR A 523 36.95 16.12 -10.81
C TYR A 523 36.98 15.56 -9.39
N LEU A 524 35.82 15.26 -8.87
CA LEU A 524 35.63 14.51 -7.63
C LEU A 524 35.03 13.16 -7.98
N ALA A 525 35.64 12.09 -7.54
CA ALA A 525 35.19 10.72 -7.75
C ALA A 525 34.70 10.11 -6.45
N PHE A 526 33.46 9.67 -6.46
CA PHE A 526 32.76 9.11 -5.29
C PHE A 526 32.50 7.63 -5.50
N LEU A 527 32.78 6.85 -4.47
CA LEU A 527 32.42 5.45 -4.41
C LEU A 527 31.09 5.31 -3.68
N ASP A 528 30.19 4.53 -4.29
CA ASP A 528 28.90 4.17 -3.73
C ASP A 528 28.90 2.66 -3.45
N PRO A 529 29.42 2.22 -2.26
CA PRO A 529 29.63 0.81 -2.00
C PRO A 529 28.31 0.05 -1.89
N PRO A 530 28.20 -1.15 -2.48
CA PRO A 530 27.02 -1.99 -2.32
C PRO A 530 26.85 -2.40 -0.85
N LYS A 531 25.59 -2.55 -0.41
CA LYS A 531 25.27 -3.08 0.92
C LYS A 531 25.71 -4.53 1.02
N GLN A 532 26.36 -4.90 2.13
CA GLN A 532 26.79 -6.28 2.37
C GLN A 532 25.61 -7.28 2.33
N SER A 533 24.42 -6.87 2.72
CA SER A 533 23.22 -7.69 2.70
C SER A 533 22.56 -7.81 1.31
N ALA A 534 22.92 -6.97 0.33
CA ALA A 534 22.22 -6.90 -0.95
C ALA A 534 22.32 -8.21 -1.73
N ALA A 535 23.51 -8.78 -1.86
CA ALA A 535 23.72 -10.02 -2.61
C ALA A 535 22.94 -11.21 -2.00
N SER A 536 22.91 -11.34 -0.66
CA SER A 536 22.15 -12.40 0.01
C SER A 536 20.64 -12.22 -0.15
N ALA A 537 20.15 -10.99 -0.05
CA ALA A 537 18.73 -10.67 -0.23
C ALA A 537 18.27 -10.90 -1.68
N ILE A 538 19.07 -10.53 -2.66
CA ILE A 538 18.81 -10.80 -4.09
C ILE A 538 18.69 -12.30 -4.35
N LYS A 539 19.60 -13.09 -3.80
CA LYS A 539 19.54 -14.56 -3.90
C LYS A 539 18.27 -15.13 -3.31
N GLN A 540 17.87 -14.69 -2.11
CA GLN A 540 16.64 -15.15 -1.46
C GLN A 540 15.39 -14.72 -2.23
N LEU A 541 15.33 -13.49 -2.76
CA LEU A 541 14.23 -13.03 -3.61
C LEU A 541 14.11 -13.89 -4.88
N HIS A 542 15.22 -14.27 -5.51
CA HIS A 542 15.23 -15.19 -6.63
C HIS A 542 14.73 -16.61 -6.23
N GLU A 543 15.14 -17.13 -5.09
CA GLU A 543 14.65 -18.40 -4.55
C GLU A 543 13.14 -18.37 -4.30
N HIS A 544 12.59 -17.19 -3.99
CA HIS A 544 11.16 -16.93 -3.87
C HIS A 544 10.47 -16.57 -5.20
N GLY A 545 11.17 -16.69 -6.33
CA GLY A 545 10.62 -16.48 -7.67
C GLY A 545 10.33 -15.02 -8.02
N ILE A 546 11.11 -14.09 -7.47
CA ILE A 546 11.07 -12.67 -7.79
C ILE A 546 12.31 -12.34 -8.62
N GLU A 547 12.11 -11.89 -9.85
CA GLU A 547 13.16 -11.36 -10.70
C GLU A 547 13.43 -9.89 -10.36
N ILE A 548 14.71 -9.53 -10.26
CA ILE A 548 15.10 -8.15 -9.97
C ILE A 548 15.60 -7.49 -11.23
N LYS A 549 15.07 -6.29 -11.54
CA LYS A 549 15.50 -5.44 -12.64
C LYS A 549 15.96 -4.09 -12.09
N ILE A 550 17.14 -3.64 -12.50
CA ILE A 550 17.67 -2.32 -12.11
C ILE A 550 17.23 -1.30 -13.15
N LEU A 551 16.55 -0.25 -12.73
CA LEU A 551 16.13 0.89 -13.55
C LEU A 551 16.80 2.16 -13.03
N SER A 552 17.95 2.55 -13.58
CA SER A 552 18.75 3.68 -13.09
C SER A 552 18.96 4.77 -14.12
N GLY A 553 18.96 6.03 -13.67
CA GLY A 553 19.40 7.18 -14.45
C GLY A 553 20.92 7.33 -14.56
N ASP A 554 21.68 6.55 -13.79
CA ASP A 554 23.14 6.63 -13.73
C ASP A 554 23.86 6.09 -14.98
N ASN A 555 25.17 6.36 -15.06
CA ASN A 555 26.03 5.89 -16.14
C ASN A 555 26.06 4.34 -16.21
N ASP A 556 26.04 3.80 -17.44
CA ASP A 556 25.99 2.36 -17.70
C ASP A 556 27.15 1.58 -17.04
N ALA A 557 28.37 2.08 -17.09
CA ALA A 557 29.53 1.40 -16.50
C ALA A 557 29.40 1.25 -14.98
N VAL A 558 28.92 2.28 -14.29
CA VAL A 558 28.70 2.27 -12.82
C VAL A 558 27.59 1.28 -12.46
N VAL A 559 26.45 1.33 -13.16
CA VAL A 559 25.30 0.46 -12.88
C VAL A 559 25.67 -1.01 -13.09
N ARG A 560 26.36 -1.34 -14.18
CA ARG A 560 26.84 -2.70 -14.47
C ARG A 560 27.84 -3.20 -13.43
N THR A 561 28.74 -2.35 -12.97
CA THR A 561 29.73 -2.73 -11.94
C THR A 561 29.03 -3.11 -10.63
N ILE A 562 28.11 -2.28 -10.16
CA ILE A 562 27.33 -2.55 -8.93
C ILE A 562 26.44 -3.78 -9.10
N ALA A 563 25.75 -3.92 -10.26
CA ALA A 563 24.93 -5.08 -10.55
C ALA A 563 25.71 -6.40 -10.43
N ARG A 564 26.94 -6.45 -10.99
CA ARG A 564 27.84 -7.62 -10.87
C ARG A 564 28.24 -7.89 -9.42
N GLN A 565 28.58 -6.86 -8.65
CA GLN A 565 28.98 -7.00 -7.25
C GLN A 565 27.86 -7.59 -6.37
N VAL A 566 26.61 -7.27 -6.68
CA VAL A 566 25.44 -7.83 -5.98
C VAL A 566 24.87 -9.12 -6.59
N GLY A 567 25.51 -9.66 -7.63
CA GLY A 567 25.16 -10.94 -8.24
C GLY A 567 24.06 -10.89 -9.30
N ILE A 568 23.74 -9.71 -9.87
CA ILE A 568 22.78 -9.56 -10.97
C ILE A 568 23.52 -9.70 -12.31
N ARG A 569 22.92 -10.45 -13.23
CA ARG A 569 23.48 -10.63 -14.60
C ARG A 569 23.44 -9.32 -15.37
N THR A 570 24.51 -9.03 -16.10
CA THR A 570 24.65 -7.78 -16.88
C THR A 570 24.82 -8.00 -18.37
N ASP A 571 24.67 -9.25 -18.85
CA ASP A 571 24.95 -9.63 -20.24
C ASP A 571 24.05 -8.89 -21.25
N ASN A 572 22.80 -8.62 -20.86
CA ASN A 572 21.79 -7.94 -21.68
C ASN A 572 21.43 -6.57 -21.10
N ALA A 573 22.43 -5.78 -20.66
CA ALA A 573 22.14 -4.43 -20.16
C ALA A 573 21.85 -3.46 -21.31
N LEU A 574 20.83 -2.58 -21.12
CA LEU A 574 20.33 -1.65 -22.12
C LEU A 574 20.37 -0.21 -21.60
N THR A 575 20.67 0.74 -22.49
CA THR A 575 20.65 2.17 -22.14
C THR A 575 19.39 2.85 -22.64
N GLY A 576 18.94 3.91 -21.94
CA GLY A 576 17.74 4.68 -22.29
C GLY A 576 17.74 5.18 -23.75
N PRO A 577 18.80 5.79 -24.26
CA PRO A 577 18.87 6.23 -25.66
C PRO A 577 18.68 5.08 -26.68
N ILE A 578 19.23 3.89 -26.42
CA ILE A 578 19.03 2.72 -27.28
C ILE A 578 17.58 2.23 -27.15
N PHE A 579 17.03 2.16 -25.96
CA PHE A 579 15.64 1.76 -25.72
C PHE A 579 14.64 2.65 -26.46
N GLU A 580 14.90 3.96 -26.54
CA GLU A 580 14.05 4.92 -27.23
C GLU A 580 13.99 4.70 -28.76
N THR A 581 15.07 4.21 -29.37
CA THR A 581 15.12 3.95 -30.82
C THR A 581 14.44 2.64 -31.23
N MET A 582 14.04 1.78 -30.28
CA MET A 582 13.40 0.49 -30.55
C MET A 582 11.93 0.65 -30.93
N SER A 583 11.45 -0.24 -31.80
CA SER A 583 10.02 -0.39 -32.05
C SER A 583 9.30 -0.98 -30.85
N GLU A 584 7.98 -0.82 -30.77
CA GLU A 584 7.15 -1.37 -29.67
C GLU A 584 7.32 -2.88 -29.48
N GLU A 585 7.43 -3.65 -30.57
CA GLU A 585 7.65 -5.09 -30.50
C GLU A 585 9.05 -5.45 -29.95
N GLU A 586 10.07 -4.68 -30.33
CA GLU A 586 11.44 -4.85 -29.80
C GLU A 586 11.50 -4.46 -28.33
N LYS A 587 10.85 -3.35 -27.92
CA LYS A 587 10.73 -2.94 -26.52
C LYS A 587 10.06 -4.03 -25.68
N MET A 588 8.96 -4.61 -26.17
CA MET A 588 8.25 -5.71 -25.49
C MET A 588 9.15 -6.93 -25.24
N LYS A 589 10.01 -7.29 -26.18
CA LYS A 589 10.99 -8.37 -26.03
C LYS A 589 12.14 -7.98 -25.10
N ALA A 590 12.66 -6.78 -25.28
CA ALA A 590 13.79 -6.25 -24.51
C ALA A 590 13.48 -6.19 -23.01
N VAL A 591 12.31 -5.70 -22.59
CA VAL A 591 11.96 -5.57 -21.16
C VAL A 591 11.92 -6.92 -20.42
N ASN A 592 11.64 -8.03 -21.11
CA ASN A 592 11.70 -9.36 -20.50
C ASN A 592 13.14 -9.87 -20.35
N GLN A 593 13.97 -9.65 -21.36
CA GLN A 593 15.31 -10.23 -21.43
C GLN A 593 16.35 -9.43 -20.65
N THR A 594 16.10 -8.12 -20.46
CA THR A 594 17.03 -7.19 -19.83
C THR A 594 16.82 -7.13 -18.34
N THR A 595 17.89 -7.25 -17.57
CA THR A 595 17.90 -7.13 -16.11
C THR A 595 18.43 -5.77 -15.64
N VAL A 596 19.21 -5.07 -16.46
CA VAL A 596 19.85 -3.79 -16.11
C VAL A 596 19.56 -2.76 -17.18
N PHE A 597 18.89 -1.68 -16.75
CA PHE A 597 18.64 -0.51 -17.58
C PHE A 597 19.36 0.69 -16.97
N SER A 598 20.10 1.44 -17.78
CA SER A 598 20.92 2.58 -17.37
C SER A 598 20.62 3.81 -18.20
N LYS A 599 21.00 5.00 -17.73
CA LYS A 599 20.73 6.29 -18.37
C LYS A 599 19.24 6.49 -18.71
N LEU A 600 18.33 6.02 -17.84
CA LEU A 600 16.89 6.16 -18.03
C LEU A 600 16.39 7.52 -17.59
N THR A 601 15.44 8.07 -18.34
CA THR A 601 14.57 9.16 -17.89
C THR A 601 13.44 8.63 -17.01
N PRO A 602 12.79 9.46 -16.18
CA PRO A 602 11.61 9.05 -15.39
C PRO A 602 10.47 8.49 -16.25
N ILE A 603 10.27 9.02 -17.46
CA ILE A 603 9.24 8.56 -18.41
C ILE A 603 9.57 7.14 -18.89
N GLN A 604 10.83 6.86 -19.24
CA GLN A 604 11.25 5.53 -19.69
C GLN A 604 11.13 4.49 -18.56
N LYS A 605 11.39 4.85 -17.28
CA LYS A 605 11.14 3.96 -16.15
C LYS A 605 9.66 3.54 -16.10
N THR A 606 8.75 4.49 -16.29
CA THR A 606 7.29 4.24 -16.29
C THR A 606 6.86 3.39 -17.48
N GLU A 607 7.42 3.64 -18.66
CA GLU A 607 7.16 2.87 -19.88
C GLU A 607 7.58 1.39 -19.72
N ILE A 608 8.77 1.12 -19.19
CA ILE A 608 9.25 -0.25 -18.90
C ILE A 608 8.29 -0.98 -17.98
N ILE A 609 7.84 -0.33 -16.91
CA ILE A 609 6.87 -0.91 -15.97
C ILE A 609 5.56 -1.26 -16.69
N THR A 610 5.03 -0.34 -17.49
CA THR A 610 3.79 -0.53 -18.26
C THR A 610 3.91 -1.72 -19.24
N LEU A 611 5.03 -1.84 -19.92
CA LEU A 611 5.28 -2.96 -20.84
C LEU A 611 5.38 -4.32 -20.12
N LEU A 612 5.98 -4.35 -18.93
CA LEU A 612 6.01 -5.56 -18.09
C LEU A 612 4.61 -5.95 -17.59
N GLN A 613 3.79 -4.97 -17.17
CA GLN A 613 2.41 -5.18 -16.76
C GLN A 613 1.54 -5.70 -17.93
N ALA A 614 1.73 -5.18 -19.14
CA ALA A 614 1.04 -5.64 -20.35
C ALA A 614 1.30 -7.13 -20.62
N GLN A 615 2.46 -7.64 -20.22
CA GLN A 615 2.84 -9.05 -20.31
C GLN A 615 2.40 -9.90 -19.12
N GLN A 616 1.43 -9.40 -18.36
CA GLN A 616 0.86 -10.10 -17.21
C GLN A 616 1.83 -10.29 -16.02
N HIS A 617 2.92 -9.53 -15.92
CA HIS A 617 3.74 -9.49 -14.73
C HIS A 617 3.06 -8.67 -13.63
N THR A 618 3.33 -9.00 -12.37
CA THR A 618 2.98 -8.17 -11.21
C THR A 618 4.26 -7.47 -10.79
N VAL A 619 4.33 -6.18 -11.09
CA VAL A 619 5.55 -5.39 -10.98
C VAL A 619 5.54 -4.55 -9.71
N GLY A 620 6.54 -4.77 -8.83
CA GLY A 620 6.87 -3.85 -7.75
C GLY A 620 7.94 -2.87 -8.22
N PHE A 621 7.86 -1.63 -7.75
CA PHE A 621 8.92 -0.65 -7.95
C PHE A 621 9.39 -0.10 -6.61
N LEU A 622 10.70 -0.17 -6.36
CA LEU A 622 11.33 0.36 -5.16
C LEU A 622 12.16 1.59 -5.52
N GLY A 623 11.77 2.75 -4.96
CA GLY A 623 12.44 4.03 -5.21
C GLY A 623 12.30 5.00 -4.03
N ASP A 624 13.22 5.97 -3.93
CA ASP A 624 13.29 6.93 -2.85
C ASP A 624 13.47 8.38 -3.31
N GLY A 625 13.67 8.59 -4.62
CA GLY A 625 13.90 9.89 -5.23
C GLY A 625 12.67 10.54 -5.85
N ILE A 626 12.77 11.83 -6.18
CA ILE A 626 11.73 12.58 -6.91
C ILE A 626 11.45 11.94 -8.27
N ASN A 627 12.49 11.47 -8.96
CA ASN A 627 12.41 10.88 -10.29
C ASN A 627 11.65 9.55 -10.33
N ASP A 628 11.38 8.95 -9.16
CA ASP A 628 10.76 7.65 -9.01
C ASP A 628 9.25 7.74 -8.77
N ALA A 629 8.72 8.93 -8.45
CA ALA A 629 7.32 9.11 -8.06
C ALA A 629 6.33 8.60 -9.13
N ALA A 630 6.59 8.86 -10.41
CA ALA A 630 5.76 8.37 -11.50
C ALA A 630 5.81 6.85 -11.64
N ALA A 631 6.99 6.25 -11.51
CA ALA A 631 7.20 4.80 -11.57
C ALA A 631 6.56 4.08 -10.36
N LEU A 632 6.63 4.68 -9.15
CA LEU A 632 5.96 4.20 -7.93
C LEU A 632 4.45 4.12 -8.12
N ARG A 633 3.83 5.16 -8.69
CA ARG A 633 2.37 5.19 -8.95
C ARG A 633 1.94 4.25 -10.07
N GLN A 634 2.78 4.06 -11.09
CA GLN A 634 2.46 3.20 -12.24
C GLN A 634 2.57 1.72 -11.90
N SER A 635 3.46 1.35 -10.99
CA SER A 635 3.67 -0.06 -10.62
C SER A 635 2.43 -0.66 -9.94
N ASP A 636 2.32 -2.00 -9.95
CA ASP A 636 1.26 -2.70 -9.20
C ASP A 636 1.45 -2.55 -7.68
N ILE A 637 2.70 -2.30 -7.26
CA ILE A 637 3.06 -2.00 -5.87
C ILE A 637 4.19 -0.97 -5.87
N GLY A 638 3.87 0.25 -5.46
CA GLY A 638 4.87 1.26 -5.15
C GLY A 638 5.47 1.02 -3.76
N ILE A 639 6.79 0.90 -3.68
CA ILE A 639 7.52 0.65 -2.43
C ILE A 639 8.52 1.77 -2.23
N SER A 640 8.50 2.40 -1.06
CA SER A 640 9.48 3.41 -0.70
C SER A 640 10.06 3.14 0.69
N VAL A 641 10.95 4.00 1.14
CA VAL A 641 11.59 3.88 2.44
C VAL A 641 11.28 5.10 3.31
N ASP A 642 11.39 4.98 4.61
CA ASP A 642 11.08 6.07 5.56
C ASP A 642 11.99 7.30 5.36
N SER A 643 13.24 7.08 4.95
CA SER A 643 14.21 8.14 4.62
C SER A 643 14.05 8.75 3.22
N ALA A 644 13.04 8.33 2.44
CA ALA A 644 12.80 8.85 1.09
C ALA A 644 12.24 10.28 1.13
N VAL A 645 12.36 10.98 -0.01
CA VAL A 645 11.69 12.27 -0.19
C VAL A 645 10.16 12.13 -0.11
N ASP A 646 9.48 13.18 0.33
CA ASP A 646 8.05 13.11 0.63
C ASP A 646 7.19 12.69 -0.55
N ILE A 647 7.49 13.16 -1.75
CA ILE A 647 6.78 12.77 -2.97
C ILE A 647 6.90 11.25 -3.26
N ALA A 648 8.04 10.64 -2.96
CA ALA A 648 8.23 9.20 -3.12
C ALA A 648 7.42 8.43 -2.06
N LYS A 649 7.48 8.86 -0.79
CA LYS A 649 6.65 8.30 0.30
C LYS A 649 5.16 8.41 0.00
N GLU A 650 4.71 9.55 -0.51
CA GLU A 650 3.30 9.78 -0.85
C GLU A 650 2.83 8.90 -2.02
N SER A 651 3.69 8.70 -3.01
CA SER A 651 3.41 7.91 -4.20
C SER A 651 3.46 6.39 -3.95
N ALA A 652 4.03 5.94 -2.83
CA ALA A 652 4.18 4.53 -2.50
C ALA A 652 2.98 3.96 -1.74
N ASP A 653 2.69 2.67 -1.97
CA ASP A 653 1.69 1.88 -1.24
C ASP A 653 2.26 1.27 0.05
N ILE A 654 3.56 1.02 0.06
CA ILE A 654 4.30 0.37 1.14
C ILE A 654 5.53 1.20 1.49
N ILE A 655 5.77 1.38 2.79
CA ILE A 655 6.96 2.05 3.32
C ILE A 655 7.78 1.06 4.13
N LEU A 656 9.06 0.92 3.80
CA LEU A 656 10.02 0.15 4.58
C LEU A 656 10.66 1.08 5.62
N LEU A 657 10.54 0.75 6.90
CA LEU A 657 11.15 1.53 8.00
C LEU A 657 12.68 1.37 8.05
N GLU A 658 13.19 0.35 7.41
CA GLU A 658 14.62 0.16 7.18
C GLU A 658 14.85 -0.03 5.68
N LYS A 659 15.84 0.67 5.15
CA LYS A 659 16.24 0.62 3.75
C LYS A 659 17.01 -0.68 3.46
N SER A 660 16.29 -1.82 3.48
CA SER A 660 16.83 -3.17 3.36
C SER A 660 15.97 -4.07 2.50
N LEU A 661 16.58 -4.75 1.52
CA LEU A 661 15.90 -5.76 0.71
C LEU A 661 15.49 -7.00 1.52
N MET A 662 16.11 -7.27 2.69
CA MET A 662 15.70 -8.34 3.61
C MET A 662 14.34 -8.01 4.24
N VAL A 663 14.12 -6.74 4.62
CA VAL A 663 12.83 -6.27 5.14
C VAL A 663 11.75 -6.37 4.07
N LEU A 664 12.08 -6.07 2.82
CA LEU A 664 11.17 -6.23 1.68
C LEU A 664 10.80 -7.70 1.49
N GLU A 665 11.77 -8.63 1.50
CA GLU A 665 11.52 -10.07 1.40
C GLU A 665 10.59 -10.58 2.49
N ASP A 666 10.86 -10.21 3.74
CA ASP A 666 10.01 -10.53 4.88
C ASP A 666 8.58 -10.02 4.70
N GLY A 667 8.42 -8.81 4.19
CA GLY A 667 7.13 -8.23 3.84
C GLY A 667 6.39 -9.01 2.76
N VAL A 668 7.08 -9.40 1.69
CA VAL A 668 6.51 -10.23 0.60
C VAL A 668 6.03 -11.58 1.14
N LEU A 669 6.81 -12.24 2.00
CA LEU A 669 6.43 -13.51 2.60
C LEU A 669 5.17 -13.38 3.49
N GLU A 670 5.04 -12.30 4.27
CA GLU A 670 3.82 -12.02 5.03
C GLU A 670 2.63 -11.70 4.12
N GLY A 671 2.86 -10.96 3.01
CA GLY A 671 1.85 -10.75 1.97
C GLY A 671 1.34 -12.06 1.37
N ARG A 672 2.24 -13.01 1.05
CA ARG A 672 1.89 -14.36 0.56
C ARG A 672 1.11 -15.18 1.58
N LYS A 673 1.46 -15.10 2.86
CA LYS A 673 0.70 -15.76 3.95
C LYS A 673 -0.71 -15.21 4.04
N THR A 674 -0.84 -13.89 4.01
CA THR A 674 -2.13 -13.20 4.06
C THR A 674 -3.02 -13.60 2.88
N PHE A 675 -2.50 -13.53 1.67
CA PHE A 675 -3.21 -13.93 0.45
C PHE A 675 -3.58 -15.42 0.46
N GLY A 676 -2.66 -16.28 0.93
CA GLY A 676 -2.91 -17.72 1.08
C GLY A 676 -4.06 -18.01 2.03
N ASN A 677 -4.14 -17.34 3.18
CA ASN A 677 -5.23 -17.52 4.14
C ASN A 677 -6.58 -17.01 3.59
N ILE A 678 -6.59 -15.92 2.82
CA ILE A 678 -7.79 -15.46 2.10
C ILE A 678 -8.24 -16.55 1.08
N THR A 679 -7.32 -17.09 0.31
CA THR A 679 -7.61 -18.15 -0.67
C THR A 679 -8.15 -19.40 -0.01
N LYS A 680 -7.59 -19.83 1.13
CA LYS A 680 -8.12 -20.96 1.93
C LYS A 680 -9.57 -20.73 2.29
N TYR A 681 -9.86 -19.59 2.92
CA TYR A 681 -11.23 -19.24 3.32
C TYR A 681 -12.20 -19.31 2.14
N ILE A 682 -11.88 -18.66 1.04
CA ILE A 682 -12.76 -18.62 -0.14
C ILE A 682 -13.01 -20.03 -0.68
N LYS A 683 -11.97 -20.88 -0.78
CA LYS A 683 -12.12 -22.26 -1.27
C LYS A 683 -12.94 -23.12 -0.31
N MET A 684 -12.74 -22.96 1.00
CA MET A 684 -13.49 -23.67 2.04
C MET A 684 -14.98 -23.32 1.99
N THR A 685 -15.31 -22.02 2.06
CA THR A 685 -16.70 -21.55 2.06
C THR A 685 -17.41 -21.90 0.75
N ALA A 686 -16.75 -21.68 -0.40
CA ALA A 686 -17.35 -21.96 -1.68
C ALA A 686 -17.64 -23.46 -1.89
N SER A 687 -16.71 -24.36 -1.48
CA SER A 687 -16.92 -25.82 -1.61
C SER A 687 -17.92 -26.35 -0.61
N SER A 688 -17.93 -25.85 0.62
CA SER A 688 -18.91 -26.26 1.66
C SER A 688 -20.33 -25.86 1.25
N ASN A 689 -20.53 -24.60 0.85
CA ASN A 689 -21.86 -24.14 0.40
C ASN A 689 -22.36 -24.93 -0.80
N PHE A 690 -21.46 -25.23 -1.76
CA PHE A 690 -21.82 -26.01 -2.93
C PHE A 690 -22.22 -27.46 -2.55
N GLY A 691 -21.50 -28.11 -1.63
CA GLY A 691 -21.85 -29.43 -1.11
C GLY A 691 -23.19 -29.41 -0.39
N ASN A 692 -23.42 -28.49 0.53
CA ASN A 692 -24.68 -28.38 1.27
C ASN A 692 -25.90 -28.25 0.35
N MET A 693 -25.77 -27.55 -0.79
CA MET A 693 -26.84 -27.45 -1.77
C MET A 693 -27.28 -28.81 -2.30
N PHE A 694 -26.30 -29.65 -2.70
CA PHE A 694 -26.62 -30.98 -3.21
C PHE A 694 -27.22 -31.87 -2.14
N SER A 695 -26.77 -31.77 -0.90
CA SER A 695 -27.29 -32.53 0.23
C SER A 695 -28.76 -32.16 0.51
N VAL A 696 -29.08 -30.88 0.59
CA VAL A 696 -30.44 -30.38 0.77
C VAL A 696 -31.34 -30.82 -0.39
N MET A 697 -30.86 -30.70 -1.62
CA MET A 697 -31.61 -31.11 -2.80
C MET A 697 -31.94 -32.62 -2.78
N ALA A 698 -30.95 -33.47 -2.50
CA ALA A 698 -31.14 -34.92 -2.42
C ALA A 698 -32.14 -35.25 -1.31
N ALA A 699 -31.98 -34.72 -0.10
CA ALA A 699 -32.88 -34.93 0.99
C ALA A 699 -34.29 -34.46 0.70
N SER A 700 -34.48 -33.32 0.10
CA SER A 700 -35.80 -32.75 -0.29
C SER A 700 -36.56 -33.62 -1.26
N ALA A 701 -35.86 -34.36 -2.13
CA ALA A 701 -36.46 -35.21 -3.13
C ALA A 701 -36.99 -36.56 -2.57
N PHE A 702 -36.36 -37.08 -1.51
CA PHE A 702 -36.65 -38.47 -1.04
C PHE A 702 -37.32 -38.53 0.34
N LEU A 703 -37.13 -37.51 1.22
CA LEU A 703 -37.69 -37.53 2.55
C LEU A 703 -39.18 -37.07 2.57
N PRO A 704 -40.06 -37.75 3.38
CA PRO A 704 -41.47 -37.33 3.50
C PRO A 704 -41.64 -36.08 4.40
N PHE A 705 -40.59 -35.61 5.07
CA PHE A 705 -40.56 -34.45 5.94
C PHE A 705 -39.43 -33.51 5.54
N LEU A 706 -39.36 -32.29 6.12
CA LEU A 706 -38.25 -31.41 5.89
C LEU A 706 -36.95 -32.00 6.47
N PRO A 707 -35.90 -32.05 5.67
CA PRO A 707 -34.65 -32.64 6.07
C PRO A 707 -33.99 -31.93 7.27
N MET A 708 -34.28 -30.64 7.47
CA MET A 708 -33.82 -29.82 8.58
C MET A 708 -34.78 -28.63 8.73
N LEU A 709 -35.03 -28.16 9.92
CA LEU A 709 -35.78 -26.94 10.13
C LEU A 709 -34.96 -25.71 9.71
N PRO A 710 -35.62 -24.62 9.26
CA PRO A 710 -34.93 -23.36 8.94
C PRO A 710 -33.98 -22.88 10.03
N ILE A 711 -34.39 -22.99 11.29
CA ILE A 711 -33.60 -22.59 12.45
C ILE A 711 -32.31 -23.41 12.62
N HIS A 712 -32.36 -24.70 12.31
CA HIS A 712 -31.20 -25.59 12.38
C HIS A 712 -30.14 -25.18 11.36
N LEU A 713 -30.55 -24.87 10.10
CA LEU A 713 -29.65 -24.39 9.05
C LEU A 713 -28.97 -23.09 9.43
N LEU A 714 -29.72 -22.17 10.02
CA LEU A 714 -29.20 -20.88 10.45
C LEU A 714 -28.17 -21.02 11.60
N ILE A 715 -28.48 -21.86 12.60
CA ILE A 715 -27.55 -22.12 13.73
C ILE A 715 -26.29 -22.83 13.22
N GLN A 716 -26.41 -23.82 12.36
CA GLN A 716 -25.31 -24.55 11.78
C GLN A 716 -24.37 -23.63 10.99
N ASN A 717 -24.92 -22.77 10.14
CA ASN A 717 -24.16 -21.81 9.37
C ASN A 717 -23.46 -20.79 10.28
N LEU A 718 -24.12 -20.26 11.30
CA LEU A 718 -23.52 -19.35 12.26
C LEU A 718 -22.33 -20.00 12.99
N LEU A 719 -22.49 -21.21 13.49
CA LEU A 719 -21.41 -21.96 14.17
C LEU A 719 -20.23 -22.22 13.22
N TYR A 720 -20.53 -22.61 11.97
CA TYR A 720 -19.52 -22.81 10.95
C TYR A 720 -18.77 -21.51 10.63
N ASP A 721 -19.46 -20.42 10.43
CA ASP A 721 -18.87 -19.10 10.16
C ASP A 721 -17.97 -18.64 11.32
N ILE A 722 -18.41 -18.85 12.56
CA ILE A 722 -17.59 -18.56 13.75
C ILE A 722 -16.31 -19.38 13.71
N SER A 723 -16.37 -20.66 13.33
CA SER A 723 -15.19 -21.55 13.24
C SER A 723 -14.11 -21.01 12.28
N GLN A 724 -14.52 -20.31 11.23
CA GLN A 724 -13.64 -19.76 10.22
C GLN A 724 -13.00 -18.40 10.57
N THR A 725 -13.48 -17.72 11.60
CA THR A 725 -12.96 -16.41 12.02
C THR A 725 -11.48 -16.45 12.43
N THR A 726 -10.94 -17.64 12.72
CA THR A 726 -9.53 -17.85 13.08
C THR A 726 -8.62 -18.22 11.90
N ILE A 727 -9.13 -18.40 10.68
CA ILE A 727 -8.33 -18.69 9.50
C ILE A 727 -7.21 -17.65 9.25
N PRO A 728 -7.40 -16.33 9.51
CA PRO A 728 -6.31 -15.37 9.45
C PRO A 728 -5.07 -15.75 10.26
N PHE A 729 -5.22 -16.56 11.31
CA PHE A 729 -4.13 -17.01 12.19
C PHE A 729 -3.49 -18.33 11.75
N ASP A 730 -3.99 -18.95 10.67
CA ASP A 730 -3.46 -20.23 10.23
C ASP A 730 -2.07 -20.11 9.59
N ARG A 731 -1.34 -21.22 9.61
CA ARG A 731 -0.01 -21.33 9.02
C ARG A 731 -0.10 -21.68 7.54
N MET A 732 0.82 -21.13 6.75
CA MET A 732 0.96 -21.49 5.34
C MET A 732 2.08 -22.51 5.15
N ASP A 733 1.90 -23.43 4.21
CA ASP A 733 2.94 -24.38 3.81
C ASP A 733 4.12 -23.64 3.17
N ALA A 734 5.36 -24.01 3.51
CA ALA A 734 6.58 -23.38 2.98
C ALA A 734 6.66 -23.42 1.43
N GLU A 735 6.11 -24.47 0.81
CA GLU A 735 6.06 -24.59 -0.65
C GLU A 735 5.17 -23.55 -1.31
N TYR A 736 4.10 -23.11 -0.62
CA TYR A 736 3.22 -22.05 -1.10
C TYR A 736 3.96 -20.71 -1.14
N LEU A 737 4.81 -20.45 -0.15
CA LEU A 737 5.53 -19.19 0.01
C LEU A 737 6.67 -19.01 -1.00
N ARG A 738 7.17 -20.08 -1.61
CA ARG A 738 8.31 -20.05 -2.54
C ARG A 738 8.01 -19.37 -3.87
N LYS A 739 6.75 -19.33 -4.32
CA LYS A 739 6.40 -18.79 -5.64
C LYS A 739 5.28 -17.76 -5.53
N PRO A 740 5.31 -16.69 -6.31
CA PRO A 740 4.22 -15.76 -6.41
C PRO A 740 2.95 -16.44 -6.92
N ARG A 741 1.81 -16.04 -6.39
CA ARG A 741 0.49 -16.58 -6.76
C ARG A 741 -0.44 -15.43 -7.14
N LYS A 742 -1.14 -15.60 -8.25
CA LYS A 742 -2.20 -14.70 -8.69
C LYS A 742 -3.58 -15.27 -8.42
N TRP A 743 -4.55 -14.40 -8.28
CA TRP A 743 -5.94 -14.80 -8.18
C TRP A 743 -6.42 -15.49 -9.46
N ASP A 744 -7.00 -16.69 -9.34
CA ASP A 744 -7.54 -17.46 -10.46
C ASP A 744 -8.97 -17.89 -10.16
N ALA A 745 -9.94 -17.12 -10.70
CA ALA A 745 -11.37 -17.43 -10.52
C ALA A 745 -11.78 -18.75 -11.22
N SER A 746 -11.08 -19.16 -12.28
CA SER A 746 -11.38 -20.39 -13.00
C SER A 746 -11.02 -21.63 -12.20
N ASP A 747 -9.98 -21.57 -11.40
CA ASP A 747 -9.57 -22.63 -10.49
C ASP A 747 -10.59 -22.84 -9.36
N LEU A 748 -11.20 -21.75 -8.87
CA LEU A 748 -12.23 -21.83 -7.84
C LEU A 748 -13.47 -22.61 -8.32
N SER A 749 -13.95 -22.35 -9.53
CA SER A 749 -15.12 -23.05 -10.09
C SER A 749 -14.84 -24.56 -10.22
N ARG A 750 -13.66 -24.93 -10.72
CA ARG A 750 -13.23 -26.34 -10.77
C ARG A 750 -13.15 -26.96 -9.39
N PHE A 751 -12.55 -26.24 -8.44
CA PHE A 751 -12.41 -26.68 -7.07
C PHE A 751 -13.78 -26.98 -6.43
N MET A 752 -14.76 -26.12 -6.59
CA MET A 752 -16.13 -26.31 -6.10
C MET A 752 -16.78 -27.57 -6.68
N ILE A 753 -16.65 -27.80 -7.99
CA ILE A 753 -17.26 -28.94 -8.68
C ILE A 753 -16.67 -30.29 -8.21
N PHE A 754 -15.37 -30.37 -7.94
CA PHE A 754 -14.72 -31.62 -7.58
C PHE A 754 -14.68 -31.87 -6.07
N ILE A 755 -14.58 -30.83 -5.26
CA ILE A 755 -14.43 -30.96 -3.80
C ILE A 755 -15.77 -30.82 -3.08
N GLY A 756 -16.67 -29.93 -3.55
CA GLY A 756 -17.95 -29.69 -2.90
C GLY A 756 -18.81 -30.95 -2.73
N PRO A 757 -19.05 -31.75 -3.79
CA PRO A 757 -19.92 -32.93 -3.68
C PRO A 757 -19.43 -34.02 -2.75
N ILE A 758 -18.16 -33.95 -2.27
CA ILE A 758 -17.63 -34.99 -1.36
C ILE A 758 -18.43 -35.00 -0.05
N SER A 759 -18.75 -33.86 0.54
CA SER A 759 -19.58 -33.78 1.76
C SER A 759 -20.96 -34.37 1.51
N SER A 760 -21.57 -34.04 0.36
CA SER A 760 -22.91 -34.55 0.01
C SER A 760 -23.00 -36.06 -0.05
N ILE A 761 -21.94 -36.76 -0.45
CA ILE A 761 -21.87 -38.23 -0.43
C ILE A 761 -22.06 -38.74 1.01
N PHE A 762 -21.42 -38.11 1.98
CA PHE A 762 -21.50 -38.53 3.39
C PHE A 762 -22.76 -38.03 4.09
N ASP A 763 -23.32 -36.93 3.68
CA ASP A 763 -24.66 -36.52 4.07
C ASP A 763 -25.69 -37.56 3.63
N ILE A 764 -25.62 -38.04 2.36
CA ILE A 764 -26.49 -39.14 1.89
C ILE A 764 -26.26 -40.44 2.66
N VAL A 765 -25.02 -40.77 2.98
CA VAL A 765 -24.72 -41.94 3.84
C VAL A 765 -25.38 -41.77 5.21
N THR A 766 -25.32 -40.57 5.79
CA THR A 766 -25.99 -40.26 7.05
C THR A 766 -27.52 -40.43 6.92
N TYR A 767 -28.14 -39.98 5.80
CA TYR A 767 -29.57 -40.17 5.56
C TYR A 767 -29.90 -41.69 5.52
N LEU A 768 -29.12 -42.48 4.84
CA LEU A 768 -29.33 -43.92 4.78
C LEU A 768 -29.15 -44.59 6.15
N VAL A 769 -28.17 -44.18 6.94
CA VAL A 769 -27.99 -44.70 8.32
C VAL A 769 -29.19 -44.31 9.19
N MET A 770 -29.64 -43.07 9.16
CA MET A 770 -30.82 -42.63 9.93
C MET A 770 -32.09 -43.36 9.46
N TRP A 771 -32.24 -43.57 8.16
CA TRP A 771 -33.41 -44.21 7.59
C TRP A 771 -33.48 -45.72 7.91
N TYR A 772 -32.37 -46.46 7.72
CA TYR A 772 -32.36 -47.93 7.84
C TYR A 772 -31.91 -48.42 9.20
N ALA A 773 -30.91 -47.81 9.83
CA ALA A 773 -30.40 -48.29 11.12
C ALA A 773 -31.17 -47.71 12.32
N PHE A 774 -31.70 -46.51 12.21
CA PHE A 774 -32.45 -45.81 13.28
C PHE A 774 -33.95 -45.73 12.98
N GLY A 775 -34.43 -46.21 11.82
CA GLY A 775 -35.84 -46.30 11.50
C GLY A 775 -36.56 -44.96 11.29
N CYS A 776 -35.85 -43.91 10.97
CA CYS A 776 -36.42 -42.55 10.80
C CYS A 776 -37.15 -42.43 9.44
N GLN A 777 -38.26 -43.17 9.29
CA GLN A 777 -39.05 -43.30 8.02
C GLN A 777 -40.36 -42.54 8.08
N SER A 778 -40.78 -42.02 9.22
CA SER A 778 -42.03 -41.34 9.45
C SER A 778 -41.87 -39.97 10.07
N MET A 779 -42.90 -39.16 10.04
CA MET A 779 -42.96 -37.85 10.67
C MET A 779 -42.68 -37.87 12.18
N GLU A 780 -42.96 -38.99 12.84
CA GLU A 780 -42.74 -39.17 14.29
C GLU A 780 -41.24 -39.16 14.67
N HIS A 781 -40.38 -39.62 13.76
CA HIS A 781 -38.92 -39.66 13.94
C HIS A 781 -38.16 -38.54 13.24
N GLN A 782 -38.88 -37.53 12.79
CA GLN A 782 -38.28 -36.38 12.07
C GLN A 782 -37.24 -35.65 12.90
N THR A 783 -37.51 -35.40 14.19
CA THR A 783 -36.60 -34.70 15.11
C THR A 783 -35.28 -35.43 15.30
N LEU A 784 -35.35 -36.78 15.44
CA LEU A 784 -34.17 -37.61 15.55
C LEU A 784 -33.32 -37.57 14.27
N PHE A 785 -33.96 -37.66 13.08
CA PHE A 785 -33.29 -37.56 11.79
C PHE A 785 -32.56 -36.19 11.64
N GLN A 786 -33.27 -35.12 11.97
CA GLN A 786 -32.75 -33.77 11.87
C GLN A 786 -31.56 -33.56 12.81
N SER A 787 -31.61 -34.09 14.03
CA SER A 787 -30.53 -34.07 15.01
C SER A 787 -29.27 -34.80 14.51
N GLY A 788 -29.48 -36.02 13.93
CA GLY A 788 -28.40 -36.82 13.35
C GLY A 788 -27.65 -36.05 12.23
N TRP A 789 -28.40 -35.52 11.29
CA TRP A 789 -27.80 -34.75 10.19
C TRP A 789 -27.22 -33.41 10.65
N PHE A 790 -27.84 -32.74 11.62
CA PHE A 790 -27.31 -31.51 12.20
C PHE A 790 -25.89 -31.70 12.75
N ILE A 791 -25.68 -32.74 13.57
CA ILE A 791 -24.37 -33.04 14.15
C ILE A 791 -23.36 -33.42 13.06
N GLU A 792 -23.73 -34.37 12.19
CA GLU A 792 -22.82 -34.82 11.13
C GLU A 792 -22.41 -33.66 10.22
N GLY A 793 -23.38 -32.88 9.73
CA GLY A 793 -23.14 -31.75 8.82
C GLY A 793 -22.26 -30.66 9.44
N LEU A 794 -22.46 -30.32 10.73
CA LEU A 794 -21.60 -29.35 11.42
C LEU A 794 -20.18 -29.89 11.60
N LEU A 795 -20.03 -31.17 11.95
CA LEU A 795 -18.71 -31.76 12.14
C LEU A 795 -17.96 -31.92 10.82
N SER A 796 -18.60 -32.40 9.74
CA SER A 796 -18.00 -32.55 8.41
C SER A 796 -17.58 -31.19 7.84
N GLN A 797 -18.42 -30.14 7.95
CA GLN A 797 -18.10 -28.77 7.57
C GLN A 797 -16.94 -28.19 8.38
N THR A 798 -16.83 -28.50 9.67
CA THR A 798 -15.74 -28.02 10.51
C THR A 798 -14.43 -28.76 10.19
N LEU A 799 -14.50 -30.07 9.88
CA LEU A 799 -13.35 -30.88 9.48
C LEU A 799 -12.77 -30.48 8.13
N ILE A 800 -13.61 -30.05 7.17
CA ILE A 800 -13.13 -29.62 5.85
C ILE A 800 -12.14 -28.44 5.95
N VAL A 801 -12.26 -27.60 6.97
CA VAL A 801 -11.32 -26.52 7.26
C VAL A 801 -9.89 -27.11 7.39
N HIS A 802 -9.74 -28.20 8.13
CA HIS A 802 -8.43 -28.86 8.30
C HIS A 802 -7.97 -29.57 7.03
N MET A 803 -8.89 -30.16 6.25
CA MET A 803 -8.58 -30.89 5.02
C MET A 803 -8.13 -29.98 3.87
N ILE A 804 -8.76 -28.83 3.68
CA ILE A 804 -8.50 -27.92 2.55
C ILE A 804 -7.30 -27.01 2.82
N ARG A 805 -7.02 -26.64 4.08
CA ARG A 805 -6.02 -25.63 4.46
C ARG A 805 -4.58 -25.91 3.98
N THR A 806 -4.26 -27.13 3.66
CA THR A 806 -2.91 -27.59 3.30
C THR A 806 -2.91 -28.55 2.12
N ARG A 807 -1.84 -28.54 1.33
CA ARG A 807 -1.58 -29.53 0.29
C ARG A 807 -1.18 -30.89 0.89
N LYS A 808 -0.58 -30.87 2.08
CA LYS A 808 -0.07 -32.03 2.81
C LYS A 808 -1.18 -32.86 3.48
N VAL A 809 -0.84 -33.95 4.09
CA VAL A 809 -1.76 -34.73 4.92
C VAL A 809 -2.04 -33.94 6.21
N PRO A 810 -3.32 -33.58 6.48
CA PRO A 810 -3.67 -32.86 7.69
C PRO A 810 -3.34 -33.66 8.94
N PHE A 811 -3.11 -32.96 10.04
CA PHE A 811 -2.78 -33.47 11.38
C PHE A 811 -1.44 -34.24 11.47
N ILE A 812 -0.97 -34.85 10.38
CA ILE A 812 0.26 -35.63 10.36
C ILE A 812 1.43 -34.83 9.82
N GLN A 813 1.28 -34.24 8.63
CA GLN A 813 2.36 -33.48 7.96
C GLN A 813 2.22 -31.97 8.12
N SER A 814 1.02 -31.48 8.36
CA SER A 814 0.75 -30.04 8.54
C SER A 814 -0.39 -29.85 9.55
N CYS A 815 -0.04 -29.33 10.71
CA CYS A 815 -1.02 -28.98 11.76
C CYS A 815 -1.48 -27.53 11.58
N ALA A 816 -2.76 -27.27 11.84
CA ALA A 816 -3.32 -25.94 11.90
C ALA A 816 -2.71 -25.15 13.09
N SER A 817 -2.89 -23.85 13.08
CA SER A 817 -2.55 -23.04 14.25
C SER A 817 -3.43 -23.44 15.44
N TRP A 818 -2.95 -23.21 16.66
CA TRP A 818 -3.71 -23.56 17.86
C TRP A 818 -5.06 -22.81 17.94
N GLN A 819 -5.12 -21.60 17.40
CA GLN A 819 -6.35 -20.80 17.34
C GLN A 819 -7.41 -21.47 16.45
N VAL A 820 -7.01 -21.94 15.27
CA VAL A 820 -7.91 -22.68 14.35
C VAL A 820 -8.34 -23.98 14.99
N THR A 821 -7.39 -24.76 15.50
CA THR A 821 -7.71 -26.07 16.11
C THR A 821 -8.58 -25.93 17.36
N GLY A 822 -8.27 -24.96 18.23
CA GLY A 822 -9.04 -24.76 19.47
C GLY A 822 -10.47 -24.32 19.19
N LEU A 823 -10.68 -23.36 18.26
CA LEU A 823 -12.02 -22.89 17.94
C LEU A 823 -12.83 -23.97 17.20
N THR A 824 -12.24 -24.68 16.25
CA THR A 824 -12.93 -25.77 15.53
C THR A 824 -13.36 -26.89 16.49
N LEU A 825 -12.49 -27.29 17.43
CA LEU A 825 -12.84 -28.28 18.46
C LEU A 825 -13.96 -27.78 19.38
N LEU A 826 -13.93 -26.53 19.78
CA LEU A 826 -15.00 -25.91 20.57
C LEU A 826 -16.34 -25.96 19.84
N ILE A 827 -16.37 -25.58 18.57
CA ILE A 827 -17.60 -25.60 17.75
C ILE A 827 -18.10 -27.05 17.54
N MET A 828 -17.20 -28.00 17.30
CA MET A 828 -17.57 -29.41 17.22
C MET A 828 -18.18 -29.93 18.55
N ALA A 829 -17.60 -29.55 19.68
CA ALA A 829 -18.13 -29.91 21.00
C ALA A 829 -19.52 -29.29 21.25
N ILE A 830 -19.70 -28.01 20.89
CA ILE A 830 -21.01 -27.34 20.97
C ILE A 830 -22.04 -28.08 20.10
N GLY A 831 -21.68 -28.42 18.85
CA GLY A 831 -22.56 -29.14 17.94
C GLY A 831 -22.99 -30.51 18.44
N ILE A 832 -22.09 -31.27 19.06
CA ILE A 832 -22.39 -32.59 19.66
C ILE A 832 -23.30 -32.45 20.88
N LEU A 833 -23.04 -31.43 21.72
CA LEU A 833 -23.77 -31.28 22.99
C LEU A 833 -25.14 -30.61 22.79
N LEU A 834 -25.34 -29.82 21.75
CA LEU A 834 -26.54 -29.01 21.55
C LEU A 834 -27.85 -29.81 21.63
N PRO A 835 -28.03 -30.97 20.94
CA PRO A 835 -29.25 -31.78 21.04
C PRO A 835 -29.54 -32.33 22.45
N PHE A 836 -28.54 -32.39 23.34
CA PHE A 836 -28.68 -32.87 24.72
C PHE A 836 -29.02 -31.76 25.72
N THR A 837 -29.18 -30.53 25.24
CA THR A 837 -29.49 -29.37 26.09
C THR A 837 -30.97 -29.01 26.02
N PRO A 838 -31.53 -28.37 27.07
CA PRO A 838 -32.88 -27.82 27.00
C PRO A 838 -33.10 -26.85 25.87
N PHE A 839 -32.06 -26.09 25.48
CA PHE A 839 -32.10 -25.22 24.32
C PHE A 839 -32.21 -26.00 23.01
N GLY A 840 -31.47 -27.10 22.85
CA GLY A 840 -31.62 -27.99 21.68
C GLY A 840 -33.06 -28.52 21.54
N SER A 841 -33.66 -28.96 22.64
CA SER A 841 -35.05 -29.42 22.62
C SER A 841 -36.04 -28.31 22.25
N SER A 842 -35.80 -27.05 22.69
CA SER A 842 -36.67 -25.91 22.36
C SER A 842 -36.64 -25.54 20.88
N ILE A 843 -35.60 -25.89 20.16
CA ILE A 843 -35.45 -25.66 18.72
C ILE A 843 -35.80 -26.91 17.88
N GLY A 844 -36.36 -27.99 18.49
CA GLY A 844 -36.76 -29.18 17.80
C GLY A 844 -35.66 -30.19 17.53
N LEU A 845 -34.54 -30.13 18.26
CA LEU A 845 -33.52 -31.17 18.27
C LEU A 845 -33.79 -32.20 19.38
N GLU A 846 -33.49 -33.44 19.10
CA GLU A 846 -33.68 -34.59 20.01
C GLU A 846 -32.32 -35.25 20.35
N ALA A 847 -32.18 -35.71 21.58
CA ALA A 847 -30.98 -36.42 22.04
C ALA A 847 -30.74 -37.73 21.27
N LEU A 848 -29.60 -37.81 20.60
CA LEU A 848 -29.25 -39.00 19.82
C LEU A 848 -28.83 -40.20 20.72
N PRO A 849 -29.22 -41.44 20.36
CA PRO A 849 -28.77 -42.62 21.06
C PRO A 849 -27.27 -42.80 20.94
N LEU A 850 -26.62 -43.33 21.99
CA LEU A 850 -25.16 -43.57 21.99
C LEU A 850 -24.69 -44.47 20.86
N SER A 851 -25.56 -45.32 20.32
CA SER A 851 -25.29 -46.20 19.16
C SER A 851 -25.10 -45.42 17.86
N TYR A 852 -25.47 -44.12 17.80
CA TYR A 852 -25.23 -43.27 16.64
C TYR A 852 -23.74 -42.87 16.51
N PHE A 853 -23.04 -42.62 17.61
CA PHE A 853 -21.68 -42.12 17.60
C PHE A 853 -20.64 -43.00 16.90
N PRO A 854 -20.67 -44.34 17.00
CA PRO A 854 -19.82 -45.20 16.18
C PRO A 854 -20.02 -45.02 14.66
N TRP A 855 -21.27 -44.84 14.21
CA TRP A 855 -21.59 -44.52 12.81
C TRP A 855 -21.03 -43.16 12.41
N LEU A 856 -21.25 -42.16 13.22
CA LEU A 856 -20.73 -40.82 13.01
C LEU A 856 -19.21 -40.82 12.86
N ILE A 857 -18.48 -41.48 13.75
CA ILE A 857 -17.02 -41.59 13.67
C ILE A 857 -16.60 -42.29 12.37
N GLY A 858 -17.27 -43.38 11.97
CA GLY A 858 -17.01 -44.10 10.72
C GLY A 858 -17.24 -43.24 9.50
N ILE A 859 -18.32 -42.45 9.46
CA ILE A 859 -18.67 -41.52 8.40
C ILE A 859 -17.60 -40.43 8.29
N LEU A 860 -17.23 -39.77 9.40
CA LEU A 860 -16.23 -38.67 9.39
C LEU A 860 -14.83 -39.16 9.03
N LEU A 861 -14.42 -40.37 9.47
CA LEU A 861 -13.15 -40.97 9.06
C LEU A 861 -13.14 -41.24 7.56
N SER A 862 -14.21 -41.86 7.03
CA SER A 862 -14.35 -42.13 5.61
C SER A 862 -14.38 -40.86 4.78
N TYR A 863 -15.03 -39.80 5.27
CA TYR A 863 -15.01 -38.46 4.68
C TYR A 863 -13.59 -37.90 4.59
N CYS A 864 -12.81 -37.95 5.66
CA CYS A 864 -11.42 -37.50 5.66
C CYS A 864 -10.55 -38.28 4.66
N ILE A 865 -10.72 -39.61 4.60
CA ILE A 865 -9.97 -40.48 3.68
C ILE A 865 -10.34 -40.15 2.24
N LEU A 866 -11.62 -40.11 1.88
CA LEU A 866 -12.07 -39.79 0.52
C LEU A 866 -11.63 -38.41 0.10
N THR A 867 -11.78 -37.40 0.97
CA THR A 867 -11.32 -36.02 0.71
C THR A 867 -9.81 -36.01 0.43
N GLN A 868 -8.99 -36.77 1.20
CA GLN A 868 -7.55 -36.84 0.97
C GLN A 868 -7.21 -37.51 -0.37
N LEU A 869 -7.93 -38.56 -0.75
CA LEU A 869 -7.73 -39.27 -2.01
C LEU A 869 -8.06 -38.37 -3.20
N ILE A 870 -9.22 -37.68 -3.18
CA ILE A 870 -9.63 -36.77 -4.23
C ILE A 870 -8.70 -35.56 -4.27
N LYS A 871 -8.26 -35.05 -3.12
CA LYS A 871 -7.24 -33.98 -3.04
C LYS A 871 -5.95 -34.37 -3.75
N ASN A 872 -5.43 -35.56 -3.49
CA ASN A 872 -4.22 -36.05 -4.14
C ASN A 872 -4.40 -36.22 -5.66
N TRP A 873 -5.54 -36.75 -6.08
CA TRP A 873 -5.90 -36.82 -7.50
C TRP A 873 -6.01 -35.43 -8.15
N TYR A 874 -6.68 -34.48 -7.50
CA TYR A 874 -6.84 -33.11 -7.98
C TYR A 874 -5.47 -32.42 -8.16
N ILE A 875 -4.58 -32.56 -7.16
CA ILE A 875 -3.23 -32.02 -7.20
C ILE A 875 -2.43 -32.62 -8.34
N HIS A 876 -2.53 -33.93 -8.55
CA HIS A 876 -1.82 -34.62 -9.63
C HIS A 876 -2.33 -34.19 -11.01
N ARG A 877 -3.65 -33.98 -11.15
CA ARG A 877 -4.28 -33.64 -12.43
C ARG A 877 -4.13 -32.20 -12.83
N PHE A 878 -4.24 -31.27 -11.86
CA PHE A 878 -4.29 -29.83 -12.11
C PHE A 878 -3.05 -29.09 -11.62
N THR A 879 -2.13 -29.74 -10.90
CA THR A 879 -0.91 -29.17 -10.31
C THR A 879 -1.14 -27.98 -9.35
N LYS A 880 -2.41 -27.66 -9.07
CA LYS A 880 -2.86 -26.55 -8.21
C LYS A 880 -3.61 -27.13 -7.00
N TRP A 881 -3.53 -26.45 -5.85
CA TRP A 881 -4.37 -26.74 -4.69
C TRP A 881 -4.81 -25.46 -4.00
N LEU A 882 -3.85 -24.59 -3.57
CA LEU A 882 -4.06 -23.27 -2.99
C LEU A 882 -3.42 -22.22 -3.89
#